data_278b4cad52fded9cb218e3eedc32f938
#
_entry.id   278b4cad52fded9cb218e3eedc32f938
#
_cell.length_a   1.000
_cell.length_b   1.000
_cell.length_c   1.000
_cell.angle_alpha   90.00
_cell.angle_beta   90.00
_cell.angle_gamma   90.00
#
_symmetry.space_group_name_H-M   'P 1'
#
loop_
_entity.id
_entity.type
_entity.pdbx_description
1 polymer ?
#
loop_
_entity_poly.entity_id
_entity_poly.type
_entity_poly.pdbx_seq_one_letter_code
_entity_poly.pdbx_strand_id
1 'polypeptide(L)'
;MPMVGCQVAGRTGELKSSVPTPAYTTSMYQTAYSWTNSVSIERATEHVSTRIGFTNLRSDDVLEGLNNLTRNAFNVRSNVKLTKSLDVDLNGRYTHENVKNRSYRNNSDRNPIYTLMDMPRDLSIQEMYPWKDENGKPTALQFKSPVWMLNELSNQDKKEWILADITINYKLTKDLKLRLKAALDMNMKDGYEFRNMYTPGDADGFYKEFTEKARNYTYEAMLSYNKTWKDFNVSASVGTNMQDFLFKKQNSQIGTMATSDFISLTNNGATIKSWPEYNAKKKQAVYGTASVGYKDFIYMDVTGRNDWSSALPSDNRSYFYSSYGVSFVLTELVKSIPKDWLSYAKIRGSYAKVGNDTGFDQLLNGFSYNTSYLGDMAWFESENKRKTNSLKPESTTSFETGLDLRFLKDRASFSFTYYNKNTKNQILTSTINGVSGYGEALFNAGEVKNWGYEVTLGVVPFRNKDWEWKVDINCAKNNSEVVSLANGMDYMTLTTVQNSVELRIVKGEPLVSLYCREPWKTNDEGQVLVGANGRPLSGEAKFLASVEPKWTGSIRTSLRWKDLTFSAMLDIRMGGHVWSETAFQSSRNAQSIMSLGGRTEHLFSDLILNEGDQTGYLGILDPKYVPNGKNNIYMDASRPKGMNIPGAVYDSSVPGLAGQPCQAWIKPIDYWTNDSGKNGELYLYDASYVKLKEISLGYNIPKNWLRKIGF
;
A
#
# COMPACT_ATOMS: atom_id res chain seq x y z
N MET A 1 16.84 27.34 26.63
CA MET A 1 17.93 28.28 26.43
C MET A 1 17.99 28.65 24.96
N PRO A 2 17.98 29.91 24.56
CA PRO A 2 18.16 30.29 23.17
C PRO A 2 19.60 29.96 22.75
N MET A 3 19.75 29.07 21.76
CA MET A 3 21.01 28.87 21.11
C MET A 3 21.28 30.07 20.22
N VAL A 4 22.45 30.69 20.41
CA VAL A 4 22.89 31.89 19.70
C VAL A 4 23.39 31.51 18.32
N GLY A 5 22.80 32.09 17.32
CA GLY A 5 23.25 32.34 15.95
C GLY A 5 23.91 31.23 15.16
N CYS A 6 23.15 30.60 14.24
CA CYS A 6 23.73 29.87 13.11
C CYS A 6 23.73 30.80 11.89
N GLN A 7 24.87 30.96 11.20
CA GLN A 7 24.89 31.61 9.88
C GLN A 7 24.20 30.70 8.89
N VAL A 8 23.07 31.13 8.34
CA VAL A 8 22.49 30.51 7.16
C VAL A 8 23.28 30.99 5.96
N ALA A 9 24.11 30.13 5.39
CA ALA A 9 24.86 30.45 4.18
C ALA A 9 23.91 30.81 3.04
N GLY A 10 24.04 31.98 2.48
CA GLY A 10 23.27 32.45 1.31
C GLY A 10 22.46 33.72 1.50
N ARG A 11 22.27 34.18 2.73
CA ARG A 11 21.75 35.54 3.01
C ARG A 11 22.78 36.36 3.72
N THR A 12 23.00 37.56 3.21
CA THR A 12 23.81 38.65 3.71
C THR A 12 24.11 38.59 5.21
N GLY A 13 25.18 37.97 5.61
CA GLY A 13 25.93 38.13 6.86
C GLY A 13 25.23 38.50 8.19
N GLU A 14 23.91 38.51 8.26
CA GLU A 14 23.19 38.82 9.48
C GLU A 14 23.09 37.57 10.37
N LEU A 15 23.56 37.70 11.58
CA LEU A 15 23.42 36.69 12.63
C LEU A 15 21.96 36.58 13.05
N LYS A 16 21.35 35.39 12.80
CA LYS A 16 20.01 35.11 13.21
C LYS A 16 20.00 34.24 14.48
N SER A 17 19.08 34.53 15.39
CA SER A 17 18.84 33.69 16.55
C SER A 17 18.24 32.34 16.11
N SER A 18 18.92 31.24 16.40
CA SER A 18 18.42 29.88 16.14
C SER A 18 17.37 29.50 17.18
N VAL A 19 16.11 29.84 16.91
CA VAL A 19 14.96 29.47 17.73
C VAL A 19 14.10 28.49 16.94
N PRO A 20 13.78 27.29 17.46
CA PRO A 20 12.87 26.36 16.80
C PRO A 20 11.53 27.01 16.49
N THR A 21 11.07 26.91 15.25
CA THR A 21 9.78 27.45 14.82
C THR A 21 8.68 26.44 15.20
N PRO A 22 7.76 26.77 16.13
CA PRO A 22 6.78 25.78 16.65
C PRO A 22 5.86 25.17 15.58
N ALA A 23 5.51 25.93 14.55
CA ALA A 23 4.60 25.52 13.48
C ALA A 23 5.31 24.91 12.26
N TYR A 24 6.61 24.71 12.32
CA TYR A 24 7.44 24.25 11.22
C TYR A 24 6.88 23.01 10.50
N THR A 25 6.50 21.95 11.23
CA THR A 25 6.02 20.70 10.65
C THR A 25 4.57 20.76 10.16
N THR A 26 3.78 21.75 10.58
CA THR A 26 2.34 21.84 10.28
C THR A 26 1.99 22.98 9.33
N SER A 27 2.93 23.90 9.06
CA SER A 27 2.68 25.12 8.28
C SER A 27 2.35 24.89 6.80
N MET A 28 2.63 23.70 6.27
CA MET A 28 2.29 23.31 4.90
C MET A 28 0.97 22.56 4.78
N TYR A 29 0.31 22.26 5.90
CA TYR A 29 -0.92 21.50 5.90
C TYR A 29 -2.15 22.39 5.94
N GLN A 30 -3.15 21.99 5.19
CA GLN A 30 -4.48 22.60 5.16
C GLN A 30 -5.57 21.59 5.53
N THR A 31 -6.76 22.08 5.83
CA THR A 31 -7.93 21.23 5.92
C THR A 31 -8.34 20.79 4.52
N ALA A 32 -8.25 19.50 4.24
CA ALA A 32 -8.67 18.93 2.96
C ALA A 32 -10.18 18.69 2.95
N TYR A 33 -10.81 18.98 1.81
CA TYR A 33 -12.23 18.74 1.59
C TYR A 33 -12.43 17.76 0.44
N SER A 34 -13.41 16.88 0.61
CA SER A 34 -13.90 16.02 -0.46
C SER A 34 -15.40 16.21 -0.60
N TRP A 35 -15.84 16.62 -1.78
CA TRP A 35 -17.23 16.92 -2.07
C TRP A 35 -17.76 16.03 -3.18
N THR A 36 -18.80 15.25 -2.86
CA THR A 36 -19.41 14.32 -3.81
C THR A 36 -20.87 14.69 -4.03
N ASN A 37 -21.24 14.93 -5.28
CA ASN A 37 -22.61 15.14 -5.71
C ASN A 37 -23.06 13.97 -6.59
N SER A 38 -24.22 13.40 -6.32
CA SER A 38 -24.77 12.31 -7.11
C SER A 38 -26.24 12.53 -7.38
N VAL A 39 -26.62 12.35 -8.64
CA VAL A 39 -28.02 12.37 -9.10
C VAL A 39 -28.28 11.09 -9.87
N SER A 40 -29.40 10.43 -9.61
CA SER A 40 -29.85 9.29 -10.41
C SER A 40 -31.35 9.31 -10.64
N ILE A 41 -31.75 8.90 -11.83
CA ILE A 41 -33.14 8.75 -12.24
C ILE A 41 -33.36 7.29 -12.61
N GLU A 42 -34.40 6.70 -12.09
CA GLU A 42 -34.81 5.34 -12.40
C GLU A 42 -36.25 5.29 -12.86
N ARG A 43 -36.48 4.59 -13.95
CA ARG A 43 -37.83 4.29 -14.46
C ARG A 43 -37.93 2.80 -14.72
N ALA A 44 -38.93 2.17 -14.14
CA ALA A 44 -39.26 0.79 -14.38
C ALA A 44 -40.67 0.64 -14.94
N THR A 45 -40.76 -0.21 -15.96
CA THR A 45 -42.03 -0.71 -16.54
C THR A 45 -41.97 -2.25 -16.51
N GLU A 46 -43.03 -2.89 -16.99
CA GLU A 46 -43.06 -4.37 -17.10
C GLU A 46 -41.94 -4.90 -18.02
N HIS A 47 -41.61 -4.15 -19.08
CA HIS A 47 -40.64 -4.60 -20.09
C HIS A 47 -39.25 -3.93 -20.01
N VAL A 48 -39.16 -2.76 -19.42
CA VAL A 48 -37.89 -2.00 -19.38
C VAL A 48 -37.71 -1.40 -18.00
N SER A 49 -36.56 -1.67 -17.42
CA SER A 49 -36.08 -0.95 -16.22
C SER A 49 -34.75 -0.28 -16.55
N THR A 50 -34.71 1.04 -16.45
CA THR A 50 -33.51 1.82 -16.77
C THR A 50 -33.19 2.78 -15.62
N ARG A 51 -31.94 2.78 -15.20
CA ARG A 51 -31.36 3.76 -14.27
C ARG A 51 -30.22 4.49 -14.95
N ILE A 52 -30.27 5.82 -14.87
CA ILE A 52 -29.23 6.72 -15.34
C ILE A 52 -28.73 7.49 -14.12
N GLY A 53 -27.43 7.62 -13.97
CA GLY A 53 -26.82 8.33 -12.85
C GLY A 53 -25.62 9.16 -13.29
N PHE A 54 -25.41 10.27 -12.61
CA PHE A 54 -24.24 11.11 -12.73
C PHE A 54 -23.66 11.36 -11.34
N THR A 55 -22.33 11.30 -11.21
CA THR A 55 -21.62 11.58 -9.98
C THR A 55 -20.45 12.50 -10.29
N ASN A 56 -20.35 13.59 -9.55
CA ASN A 56 -19.19 14.48 -9.55
C ASN A 56 -18.49 14.39 -8.19
N LEU A 57 -17.18 14.23 -8.20
CA LEU A 57 -16.30 14.28 -7.03
C LEU A 57 -15.26 15.37 -7.27
N ARG A 58 -15.07 16.22 -6.27
CA ARG A 58 -13.93 17.13 -6.13
C ARG A 58 -13.26 16.86 -4.80
N SER A 59 -11.95 16.81 -4.79
CA SER A 59 -11.18 16.54 -3.58
C SER A 59 -9.86 17.28 -3.63
N ASP A 60 -9.52 17.94 -2.52
CA ASP A 60 -8.23 18.58 -2.30
C ASP A 60 -7.38 17.71 -1.36
N ASP A 61 -6.06 17.94 -1.33
CA ASP A 61 -5.13 17.26 -0.43
C ASP A 61 -4.92 18.07 0.85
N VAL A 62 -4.39 17.39 1.88
CA VAL A 62 -3.93 18.04 3.10
C VAL A 62 -2.70 18.93 2.89
N LEU A 63 -1.95 18.73 1.81
CA LEU A 63 -0.91 19.65 1.35
C LEU A 63 -1.47 20.57 0.28
N GLU A 64 -1.33 21.86 0.47
CA GLU A 64 -1.84 22.86 -0.46
C GLU A 64 -1.25 22.67 -1.88
N GLY A 65 -2.12 22.75 -2.89
CA GLY A 65 -1.72 22.62 -4.31
C GLY A 65 -1.49 21.20 -4.81
N LEU A 66 -1.46 20.17 -3.94
CA LEU A 66 -1.25 18.79 -4.33
C LEU A 66 -2.56 17.99 -4.51
N ASN A 67 -2.48 16.93 -5.32
CA ASN A 67 -3.54 15.93 -5.53
C ASN A 67 -4.93 16.52 -5.80
N ASN A 68 -5.02 17.65 -6.47
CA ASN A 68 -6.31 18.25 -6.85
C ASN A 68 -7.04 17.33 -7.81
N LEU A 69 -8.07 16.64 -7.31
CA LEU A 69 -8.85 15.64 -8.03
C LEU A 69 -10.21 16.17 -8.44
N THR A 70 -10.51 16.03 -9.72
CA THR A 70 -11.88 16.15 -10.23
C THR A 70 -12.26 14.87 -10.96
N ARG A 71 -13.40 14.26 -10.59
CA ARG A 71 -13.90 13.05 -11.24
C ARG A 71 -15.38 13.22 -11.58
N ASN A 72 -15.73 12.97 -12.84
CA ASN A 72 -17.09 12.92 -13.33
C ASN A 72 -17.38 11.50 -13.81
N ALA A 73 -18.45 10.90 -13.32
CA ALA A 73 -18.86 9.55 -13.71
C ALA A 73 -20.31 9.58 -14.18
N PHE A 74 -20.54 9.08 -15.38
CA PHE A 74 -21.85 8.82 -15.95
C PHE A 74 -22.08 7.31 -15.98
N ASN A 75 -23.23 6.84 -15.52
CA ASN A 75 -23.58 5.45 -15.57
C ASN A 75 -25.01 5.23 -16.10
N VAL A 76 -25.17 4.16 -16.85
CA VAL A 76 -26.47 3.69 -17.33
C VAL A 76 -26.55 2.19 -17.08
N ARG A 77 -27.69 1.77 -16.56
CA ARG A 77 -28.04 0.36 -16.44
C ARG A 77 -29.45 0.19 -16.98
N SER A 78 -29.63 -0.75 -17.90
CA SER A 78 -30.94 -1.05 -18.47
C SER A 78 -31.15 -2.56 -18.55
N ASN A 79 -32.28 -3.03 -18.07
CA ASN A 79 -32.76 -4.38 -18.32
C ASN A 79 -33.97 -4.26 -19.26
N VAL A 80 -33.94 -4.98 -20.39
CA VAL A 80 -34.96 -4.96 -21.43
C VAL A 80 -35.47 -6.37 -21.66
N LYS A 81 -36.72 -6.64 -21.36
CA LYS A 81 -37.41 -7.88 -21.69
C LYS A 81 -37.97 -7.78 -23.11
N LEU A 82 -37.24 -8.31 -24.08
CA LEU A 82 -37.64 -8.29 -25.50
C LEU A 82 -38.80 -9.24 -25.79
N THR A 83 -38.78 -10.39 -25.12
CA THR A 83 -39.87 -11.37 -25.16
C THR A 83 -40.04 -12.06 -23.78
N LYS A 84 -41.01 -12.94 -23.64
CA LYS A 84 -41.14 -13.76 -22.41
C LYS A 84 -39.92 -14.65 -22.12
N SER A 85 -39.11 -14.95 -23.16
CA SER A 85 -37.95 -15.83 -23.07
C SER A 85 -36.62 -15.15 -23.25
N LEU A 86 -36.61 -13.89 -23.70
CA LEU A 86 -35.38 -13.15 -24.02
C LEU A 86 -35.33 -11.82 -23.27
N ASP A 87 -34.35 -11.68 -22.40
CA ASP A 87 -34.00 -10.41 -21.75
C ASP A 87 -32.54 -10.04 -22.00
N VAL A 88 -32.31 -8.75 -22.07
CA VAL A 88 -31.01 -8.13 -22.32
C VAL A 88 -30.69 -7.15 -21.19
N ASP A 89 -29.55 -7.36 -20.55
CA ASP A 89 -28.97 -6.43 -19.58
C ASP A 89 -27.88 -5.62 -20.28
N LEU A 90 -27.96 -4.31 -20.16
CA LEU A 90 -26.99 -3.34 -20.66
C LEU A 90 -26.45 -2.55 -19.47
N ASN A 91 -25.14 -2.54 -19.30
CA ASN A 91 -24.47 -1.69 -18.32
C ASN A 91 -23.40 -0.87 -19.03
N GLY A 92 -23.36 0.43 -18.73
CA GLY A 92 -22.35 1.35 -19.22
C GLY A 92 -21.94 2.32 -18.12
N ARG A 93 -20.64 2.55 -18.01
CA ARG A 93 -20.06 3.59 -17.16
C ARG A 93 -18.93 4.26 -17.90
N TYR A 94 -19.00 5.57 -17.97
CA TYR A 94 -17.90 6.41 -18.41
C TYR A 94 -17.45 7.27 -17.23
N THR A 95 -16.14 7.32 -17.00
CA THR A 95 -15.56 8.15 -15.94
C THR A 95 -14.42 8.96 -16.53
N HIS A 96 -14.50 10.28 -16.36
CA HIS A 96 -13.41 11.20 -16.63
C HIS A 96 -12.83 11.68 -15.29
N GLU A 97 -11.53 11.48 -15.10
CA GLU A 97 -10.78 11.89 -13.91
C GLU A 97 -9.61 12.76 -14.34
N ASN A 98 -9.42 13.87 -13.66
CA ASN A 98 -8.26 14.73 -13.80
C ASN A 98 -7.63 14.93 -12.43
N VAL A 99 -6.33 14.64 -12.29
CA VAL A 99 -5.57 14.89 -11.10
C VAL A 99 -4.37 15.74 -11.43
N LYS A 100 -4.25 16.86 -10.73
CA LYS A 100 -3.10 17.77 -10.84
C LYS A 100 -2.19 17.60 -9.63
N ASN A 101 -0.89 17.67 -9.88
CA ASN A 101 0.15 17.68 -8.86
C ASN A 101 0.06 16.48 -7.89
N ARG A 102 0.08 15.26 -8.43
CA ARG A 102 0.21 14.08 -7.57
C ARG A 102 1.48 14.18 -6.75
N SER A 103 1.34 14.03 -5.45
CA SER A 103 2.49 14.05 -4.54
C SER A 103 3.42 12.86 -4.81
N TYR A 104 4.71 13.13 -4.80
CA TYR A 104 5.72 12.06 -4.73
C TYR A 104 5.61 11.35 -3.38
N ARG A 105 5.99 10.08 -3.34
CA ARG A 105 5.85 9.23 -2.15
C ARG A 105 7.21 8.74 -1.67
N ASN A 106 7.21 8.19 -0.47
CA ASN A 106 8.37 7.59 0.20
C ASN A 106 9.49 8.62 0.45
N ASN A 107 10.72 8.14 0.53
CA ASN A 107 11.95 8.92 0.73
C ASN A 107 12.46 9.59 -0.56
N SER A 108 11.57 9.95 -1.47
CA SER A 108 11.94 10.73 -2.64
C SER A 108 12.28 12.16 -2.25
N ASP A 109 13.41 12.65 -2.72
CA ASP A 109 13.83 14.06 -2.58
C ASP A 109 12.82 15.05 -3.19
N ARG A 110 11.88 14.56 -3.97
CA ARG A 110 10.78 15.33 -4.59
C ARG A 110 9.50 15.30 -3.76
N ASN A 111 9.50 14.54 -2.66
CA ASN A 111 8.37 14.51 -1.72
C ASN A 111 8.48 15.69 -0.75
N PRO A 112 7.55 16.68 -0.78
CA PRO A 112 7.67 17.85 0.09
C PRO A 112 7.59 17.51 1.58
N ILE A 113 6.92 16.41 1.97
CA ILE A 113 6.91 15.94 3.38
C ILE A 113 8.30 15.40 3.76
N TYR A 114 8.95 14.67 2.86
CA TYR A 114 10.29 14.14 3.12
C TYR A 114 11.32 15.27 3.21
N THR A 115 11.27 16.23 2.28
CA THR A 115 12.18 17.39 2.30
C THR A 115 11.93 18.31 3.50
N LEU A 116 10.68 18.38 3.98
CA LEU A 116 10.35 19.07 5.24
C LEU A 116 11.08 18.44 6.44
N MET A 117 11.25 17.11 6.45
CA MET A 117 12.01 16.43 7.50
C MET A 117 13.52 16.62 7.40
N ASP A 118 14.04 17.04 6.25
CA ASP A 118 15.45 17.38 6.06
C ASP A 118 15.74 18.85 6.41
N MET A 119 14.72 19.67 6.60
CA MET A 119 14.82 21.10 6.81
C MET A 119 15.31 21.44 8.23
N PRO A 120 16.26 22.36 8.42
CA PRO A 120 16.64 22.86 9.74
C PRO A 120 15.45 23.45 10.51
N ARG A 121 15.36 23.16 11.81
CA ARG A 121 14.22 23.57 12.66
C ARG A 121 14.11 25.06 12.93
N ASP A 122 15.17 25.78 12.76
CA ASP A 122 15.25 27.25 12.94
C ASP A 122 14.82 28.04 11.70
N LEU A 123 14.49 27.31 10.60
CA LEU A 123 13.92 27.92 9.40
C LEU A 123 12.39 27.78 9.41
N SER A 124 11.71 28.86 9.08
CA SER A 124 10.28 28.83 8.82
C SER A 124 10.00 28.64 7.32
N ILE A 125 8.85 28.10 6.98
CA ILE A 125 8.41 28.00 5.59
C ILE A 125 8.33 29.39 4.93
N GLN A 126 7.95 30.41 5.67
CA GLN A 126 7.85 31.80 5.20
C GLN A 126 9.21 32.36 4.76
N GLU A 127 10.30 31.95 5.41
CA GLU A 127 11.65 32.37 5.05
C GLU A 127 12.16 31.78 3.75
N MET A 128 11.46 30.79 3.21
CA MET A 128 11.77 30.22 1.89
C MET A 128 11.11 30.99 0.75
N TYR A 129 10.32 32.03 1.05
CA TYR A 129 9.75 32.93 0.03
C TYR A 129 10.56 34.22 -0.07
N PRO A 130 10.83 34.71 -1.28
CA PRO A 130 10.55 34.04 -2.56
C PRO A 130 11.42 32.79 -2.73
N TRP A 131 10.86 31.70 -3.29
CA TRP A 131 11.59 30.44 -3.46
C TRP A 131 12.59 30.46 -4.62
N LYS A 132 12.46 31.45 -5.52
CA LYS A 132 13.37 31.76 -6.63
C LYS A 132 14.02 33.12 -6.44
N ASP A 133 15.26 33.23 -6.82
CA ASP A 133 15.93 34.52 -7.06
C ASP A 133 15.55 35.09 -8.44
N GLU A 134 16.07 36.26 -8.77
CA GLU A 134 15.85 36.94 -10.06
C GLU A 134 16.39 36.14 -11.28
N ASN A 135 17.27 35.17 -11.06
CA ASN A 135 17.83 34.26 -12.08
C ASN A 135 17.08 32.94 -12.15
N GLY A 136 15.98 32.77 -11.41
CA GLY A 136 15.20 31.53 -11.38
C GLY A 136 15.81 30.41 -10.55
N LYS A 137 16.89 30.67 -9.78
CA LYS A 137 17.53 29.66 -8.92
C LYS A 137 16.90 29.57 -7.54
N PRO A 138 16.96 28.42 -6.87
CA PRO A 138 16.48 28.28 -5.52
C PRO A 138 17.15 29.27 -4.56
N THR A 139 16.38 30.02 -3.79
CA THR A 139 16.91 30.91 -2.75
C THR A 139 17.48 30.14 -1.56
N ALA A 140 16.97 28.93 -1.29
CA ALA A 140 17.43 28.03 -0.25
C ALA A 140 18.40 26.98 -0.85
N LEU A 141 19.67 27.36 -1.04
CA LEU A 141 20.64 26.56 -1.79
C LEU A 141 21.21 25.36 -1.05
N GLN A 142 21.13 25.28 0.28
CA GLN A 142 21.84 24.26 1.06
C GLN A 142 21.02 23.01 1.40
N PHE A 143 19.73 23.01 1.11
CA PHE A 143 18.85 21.88 1.38
C PHE A 143 17.71 21.82 0.36
N LYS A 144 17.08 20.66 0.28
CA LYS A 144 15.95 20.41 -0.64
C LYS A 144 14.70 21.10 -0.10
N SER A 145 14.42 22.33 -0.56
CA SER A 145 13.31 23.12 -0.08
C SER A 145 11.95 22.49 -0.39
N PRO A 146 11.09 22.21 0.60
CA PRO A 146 9.73 21.73 0.35
C PRO A 146 8.90 22.74 -0.44
N VAL A 147 9.15 24.05 -0.28
CA VAL A 147 8.46 25.12 -1.04
C VAL A 147 8.85 25.06 -2.52
N TRP A 148 10.13 24.79 -2.83
CA TRP A 148 10.56 24.53 -4.21
C TRP A 148 9.80 23.35 -4.80
N MET A 149 9.69 22.22 -4.06
CA MET A 149 9.02 21.01 -4.54
C MET A 149 7.53 21.22 -4.80
N LEU A 150 6.88 22.12 -4.06
CA LEU A 150 5.46 22.47 -4.29
C LEU A 150 5.25 23.39 -5.49
N ASN A 151 6.21 24.27 -5.81
CA ASN A 151 6.02 25.33 -6.80
C ASN A 151 6.69 25.03 -8.15
N GLU A 152 7.81 24.29 -8.16
CA GLU A 152 8.62 24.08 -9.36
C GLU A 152 8.50 22.67 -9.94
N LEU A 153 7.78 21.79 -9.25
CA LEU A 153 7.41 20.49 -9.78
C LEU A 153 5.93 20.48 -10.11
N SER A 154 5.58 20.02 -11.29
CA SER A 154 4.19 19.82 -11.64
C SER A 154 3.99 18.51 -12.39
N ASN A 155 2.85 17.91 -12.19
CA ASN A 155 2.41 16.78 -12.97
C ASN A 155 0.88 16.81 -13.09
N GLN A 156 0.40 16.22 -14.15
CA GLN A 156 -1.03 16.07 -14.36
C GLN A 156 -1.29 14.74 -15.04
N ASP A 157 -2.34 14.07 -14.64
CA ASP A 157 -2.88 12.96 -15.41
C ASP A 157 -4.40 13.11 -15.61
N LYS A 158 -4.83 12.83 -16.83
CA LYS A 158 -6.23 12.73 -17.25
C LYS A 158 -6.51 11.29 -17.56
N LYS A 159 -7.52 10.73 -16.93
CA LYS A 159 -7.91 9.35 -17.10
C LYS A 159 -9.35 9.26 -17.59
N GLU A 160 -9.56 8.54 -18.67
CA GLU A 160 -10.85 8.13 -19.16
C GLU A 160 -11.03 6.64 -18.93
N TRP A 161 -12.13 6.27 -18.30
CA TRP A 161 -12.42 4.88 -18.01
C TRP A 161 -13.81 4.52 -18.52
N ILE A 162 -13.86 3.51 -19.39
CA ILE A 162 -15.08 2.97 -19.97
C ILE A 162 -15.26 1.54 -19.48
N LEU A 163 -16.35 1.31 -18.78
CA LEU A 163 -16.86 -0.02 -18.47
C LEU A 163 -18.16 -0.20 -19.21
N ALA A 164 -18.26 -1.23 -20.03
CA ALA A 164 -19.49 -1.55 -20.73
C ALA A 164 -19.69 -3.06 -20.78
N ASP A 165 -20.91 -3.53 -20.55
CA ASP A 165 -21.26 -4.92 -20.82
C ASP A 165 -22.68 -5.05 -21.36
N ILE A 166 -22.84 -6.07 -22.19
CA ILE A 166 -24.10 -6.60 -22.65
C ILE A 166 -24.22 -8.05 -22.22
N THR A 167 -25.34 -8.38 -21.58
CA THR A 167 -25.68 -9.74 -21.21
C THR A 167 -27.01 -10.12 -21.82
N ILE A 168 -27.03 -11.17 -22.62
CA ILE A 168 -28.23 -11.73 -23.24
C ILE A 168 -28.58 -12.99 -22.46
N ASN A 169 -29.79 -13.03 -21.93
CA ASN A 169 -30.35 -14.18 -21.24
C ASN A 169 -31.50 -14.76 -22.08
N TYR A 170 -31.35 -15.99 -22.55
CA TYR A 170 -32.35 -16.65 -23.34
C TYR A 170 -32.85 -17.94 -22.66
N LYS A 171 -34.13 -17.99 -22.32
CA LYS A 171 -34.78 -19.18 -21.78
C LYS A 171 -35.11 -20.11 -22.92
N LEU A 172 -34.30 -21.14 -23.14
CA LEU A 172 -34.48 -22.17 -24.14
C LEU A 172 -35.72 -23.06 -23.81
N THR A 173 -35.86 -23.36 -22.52
CA THR A 173 -37.04 -24.02 -21.95
C THR A 173 -37.34 -23.38 -20.58
N LYS A 174 -38.38 -23.91 -19.89
CA LYS A 174 -38.65 -23.47 -18.50
C LYS A 174 -37.51 -23.78 -17.51
N ASP A 175 -36.71 -24.78 -17.80
CA ASP A 175 -35.65 -25.31 -16.92
C ASP A 175 -34.24 -24.97 -17.45
N LEU A 176 -34.09 -24.58 -18.72
CA LEU A 176 -32.82 -24.40 -19.41
C LEU A 176 -32.65 -22.95 -19.89
N LYS A 177 -31.56 -22.30 -19.48
CA LYS A 177 -31.25 -20.89 -19.79
C LYS A 177 -29.86 -20.80 -20.40
N LEU A 178 -29.74 -20.12 -21.54
CA LEU A 178 -28.48 -19.69 -22.13
C LEU A 178 -28.20 -18.24 -21.73
N ARG A 179 -26.98 -17.98 -21.28
CA ARG A 179 -26.46 -16.65 -21.00
C ARG A 179 -25.23 -16.38 -21.87
N LEU A 180 -25.25 -15.27 -22.60
CA LEU A 180 -24.12 -14.76 -23.36
C LEU A 180 -23.74 -13.40 -22.81
N LYS A 181 -22.48 -13.17 -22.54
CA LYS A 181 -21.97 -11.89 -22.05
C LYS A 181 -20.77 -11.44 -22.86
N ALA A 182 -20.75 -10.15 -23.22
CA ALA A 182 -19.57 -9.45 -23.72
C ALA A 182 -19.35 -8.21 -22.88
N ALA A 183 -18.12 -8.02 -22.41
CA ALA A 183 -17.76 -6.88 -21.57
C ALA A 183 -16.45 -6.25 -22.04
N LEU A 184 -16.37 -4.94 -21.90
CA LEU A 184 -15.21 -4.10 -22.14
C LEU A 184 -14.86 -3.34 -20.86
N ASP A 185 -13.61 -3.44 -20.44
CA ASP A 185 -12.97 -2.56 -19.47
C ASP A 185 -11.80 -1.86 -20.17
N MET A 186 -11.90 -0.54 -20.37
CA MET A 186 -10.89 0.24 -21.07
C MET A 186 -10.51 1.47 -20.26
N ASN A 187 -9.22 1.61 -20.00
CA ASN A 187 -8.61 2.78 -19.40
C ASN A 187 -7.70 3.46 -20.42
N MET A 188 -7.87 4.77 -20.60
CA MET A 188 -6.95 5.63 -21.30
C MET A 188 -6.45 6.68 -20.32
N LYS A 189 -5.16 6.94 -20.29
CA LYS A 189 -4.54 7.91 -19.39
C LYS A 189 -3.47 8.67 -20.14
N ASP A 190 -3.62 9.99 -20.18
CA ASP A 190 -2.62 10.91 -20.69
C ASP A 190 -2.09 11.75 -19.55
N GLY A 191 -0.81 12.04 -19.56
CA GLY A 191 -0.23 12.83 -18.49
C GLY A 191 1.17 13.34 -18.81
N TYR A 192 1.62 14.21 -17.92
CA TYR A 192 2.98 14.71 -17.94
C TYR A 192 3.57 14.79 -16.54
N GLU A 193 4.90 14.85 -16.47
CA GLU A 193 5.71 15.16 -15.32
C GLU A 193 6.74 16.21 -15.69
N PHE A 194 6.79 17.29 -14.93
CA PHE A 194 7.69 18.42 -15.12
C PHE A 194 8.45 18.70 -13.84
N ARG A 195 9.74 18.96 -13.97
CA ARG A 195 10.62 19.41 -12.92
C ARG A 195 11.47 20.52 -13.52
N ASN A 196 11.36 21.72 -12.95
CA ASN A 196 12.06 22.89 -13.46
C ASN A 196 13.57 22.75 -13.32
N MET A 197 14.32 23.53 -14.10
CA MET A 197 15.77 23.64 -13.94
C MET A 197 16.12 24.04 -12.50
N TYR A 198 17.29 23.64 -12.07
CA TYR A 198 17.81 23.82 -10.70
C TYR A 198 17.08 23.00 -9.62
N THR A 199 16.16 22.12 -9.98
CA THR A 199 15.57 21.17 -9.03
C THR A 199 16.65 20.25 -8.48
N PRO A 200 16.79 20.10 -7.14
CA PRO A 200 17.75 19.18 -6.55
C PRO A 200 17.58 17.75 -7.08
N GLY A 201 18.67 17.20 -7.66
CA GLY A 201 18.67 15.91 -8.34
C GLY A 201 18.24 15.94 -9.82
N ASP A 202 17.78 17.08 -10.35
CA ASP A 202 17.43 17.32 -11.74
C ASP A 202 17.82 18.76 -12.13
N ALA A 203 19.10 19.12 -11.92
CA ALA A 203 19.59 20.50 -12.09
C ALA A 203 19.34 21.07 -13.49
N ASP A 204 19.40 20.23 -14.51
CA ASP A 204 19.15 20.58 -15.91
C ASP A 204 17.67 20.55 -16.30
N GLY A 205 16.78 20.30 -15.32
CA GLY A 205 15.35 20.14 -15.53
C GLY A 205 14.97 18.78 -16.09
N PHE A 206 13.66 18.52 -16.12
CA PHE A 206 13.11 17.28 -16.63
C PHE A 206 11.68 17.49 -17.14
N TYR A 207 11.36 16.94 -18.28
CA TYR A 207 9.98 16.85 -18.74
C TYR A 207 9.72 15.47 -19.38
N LYS A 208 8.58 14.91 -19.02
CA LYS A 208 8.09 13.64 -19.56
C LYS A 208 6.60 13.74 -19.83
N GLU A 209 6.18 13.25 -20.99
CA GLU A 209 4.78 12.99 -21.27
C GLU A 209 4.55 11.52 -21.57
N PHE A 210 3.34 11.05 -21.33
CA PHE A 210 2.98 9.67 -21.60
C PHE A 210 1.50 9.54 -21.97
N THR A 211 1.23 8.54 -22.81
CA THR A 211 -0.11 8.06 -23.12
C THR A 211 -0.18 6.58 -22.78
N GLU A 212 -1.14 6.17 -21.97
CA GLU A 212 -1.38 4.79 -21.57
C GLU A 212 -2.77 4.34 -22.06
N LYS A 213 -2.85 3.12 -22.59
CA LYS A 213 -4.11 2.48 -22.94
C LYS A 213 -4.10 1.05 -22.41
N ALA A 214 -4.97 0.75 -21.46
CA ALA A 214 -5.26 -0.60 -21.00
C ALA A 214 -6.66 -1.01 -21.40
N ARG A 215 -6.84 -2.19 -21.97
CA ARG A 215 -8.16 -2.74 -22.29
C ARG A 215 -8.23 -4.20 -21.91
N ASN A 216 -9.40 -4.63 -21.47
CA ASN A 216 -9.72 -6.04 -21.22
C ASN A 216 -11.09 -6.34 -21.84
N TYR A 217 -11.12 -7.22 -22.80
CA TYR A 217 -12.36 -7.81 -23.31
C TYR A 217 -12.64 -9.11 -22.56
N THR A 218 -13.88 -9.29 -22.15
CA THR A 218 -14.34 -10.53 -21.54
C THR A 218 -15.56 -11.04 -22.30
N TYR A 219 -15.49 -12.28 -22.75
CA TYR A 219 -16.59 -13.01 -23.39
C TYR A 219 -16.94 -14.22 -22.55
N GLU A 220 -18.22 -14.47 -22.34
CA GLU A 220 -18.73 -15.60 -21.58
C GLU A 220 -19.94 -16.20 -22.27
N ALA A 221 -19.98 -17.51 -22.34
CA ALA A 221 -21.18 -18.24 -22.69
C ALA A 221 -21.44 -19.31 -21.61
N MET A 222 -22.67 -19.36 -21.10
CA MET A 222 -23.04 -20.29 -20.02
C MET A 222 -24.44 -20.84 -20.27
N LEU A 223 -24.54 -22.15 -20.20
CA LEU A 223 -25.79 -22.89 -20.23
C LEU A 223 -26.11 -23.35 -18.81
N SER A 224 -27.27 -23.00 -18.29
CA SER A 224 -27.70 -23.32 -16.93
C SER A 224 -29.01 -24.10 -16.97
N TYR A 225 -29.04 -25.17 -16.22
CA TYR A 225 -30.22 -26.03 -16.01
C TYR A 225 -30.63 -25.96 -14.55
N ASN A 226 -31.92 -25.67 -14.26
CA ASN A 226 -32.47 -25.62 -12.92
C ASN A 226 -33.81 -26.34 -12.90
N LYS A 227 -33.94 -27.34 -12.03
CA LYS A 227 -35.18 -28.09 -11.91
C LYS A 227 -35.38 -28.59 -10.50
N THR A 228 -36.65 -28.58 -10.09
CA THR A 228 -37.11 -29.23 -8.88
C THR A 228 -37.85 -30.48 -9.24
N TRP A 229 -37.45 -31.64 -8.68
CA TRP A 229 -38.11 -32.94 -8.79
C TRP A 229 -38.51 -33.42 -7.41
N LYS A 230 -39.78 -33.31 -7.06
CA LYS A 230 -40.28 -33.67 -5.73
C LYS A 230 -39.42 -32.97 -4.64
N ASP A 231 -38.62 -33.77 -3.96
CA ASP A 231 -37.79 -33.36 -2.84
C ASP A 231 -36.38 -32.85 -3.26
N PHE A 232 -36.03 -32.94 -4.55
CA PHE A 232 -34.71 -32.60 -5.07
C PHE A 232 -34.73 -31.27 -5.84
N ASN A 233 -33.83 -30.38 -5.48
CA ASN A 233 -33.50 -29.18 -6.24
C ASN A 233 -32.14 -29.37 -6.94
N VAL A 234 -32.14 -29.40 -8.27
CA VAL A 234 -30.92 -29.56 -9.07
C VAL A 234 -30.63 -28.30 -9.86
N SER A 235 -29.43 -27.77 -9.71
CA SER A 235 -28.88 -26.70 -10.52
C SER A 235 -27.58 -27.16 -11.12
N ALA A 236 -27.41 -27.02 -12.43
CA ALA A 236 -26.16 -27.35 -13.12
C ALA A 236 -25.87 -26.27 -14.17
N SER A 237 -24.61 -25.95 -14.35
CA SER A 237 -24.18 -25.00 -15.39
C SER A 237 -22.88 -25.49 -16.03
N VAL A 238 -22.76 -25.25 -17.33
CA VAL A 238 -21.51 -25.41 -18.07
C VAL A 238 -21.25 -24.10 -18.82
N GLY A 239 -20.02 -23.64 -18.83
CA GLY A 239 -19.69 -22.41 -19.46
C GLY A 239 -18.24 -22.31 -19.95
N THR A 240 -18.02 -21.33 -20.77
CA THR A 240 -16.70 -20.91 -21.24
C THR A 240 -16.50 -19.42 -21.02
N ASN A 241 -15.27 -19.04 -20.75
CA ASN A 241 -14.87 -17.64 -20.55
C ASN A 241 -13.59 -17.37 -21.31
N MET A 242 -13.50 -16.20 -21.96
CA MET A 242 -12.30 -15.73 -22.63
C MET A 242 -12.02 -14.30 -22.19
N GLN A 243 -10.77 -14.00 -21.88
CA GLN A 243 -10.26 -12.67 -21.58
C GLN A 243 -9.10 -12.31 -22.50
N ASP A 244 -9.11 -11.08 -23.02
CA ASP A 244 -8.05 -10.51 -23.87
C ASP A 244 -7.63 -9.17 -23.26
N PHE A 245 -6.52 -9.20 -22.52
CA PHE A 245 -5.92 -8.02 -21.91
C PHE A 245 -4.78 -7.48 -22.77
N LEU A 246 -4.79 -6.16 -22.99
CA LEU A 246 -3.76 -5.41 -23.67
C LEU A 246 -3.43 -4.14 -22.93
N PHE A 247 -2.15 -3.92 -22.66
CA PHE A 247 -1.60 -2.65 -22.18
C PHE A 247 -0.60 -2.10 -23.20
N LYS A 248 -0.75 -0.83 -23.52
CA LYS A 248 0.18 -0.05 -24.33
C LYS A 248 0.48 1.26 -23.63
N LYS A 249 1.75 1.64 -23.61
CA LYS A 249 2.18 2.94 -23.13
C LYS A 249 3.22 3.50 -24.06
N GLN A 250 3.08 4.77 -24.40
CA GLN A 250 4.09 5.56 -25.09
C GLN A 250 4.64 6.58 -24.10
N ASN A 251 5.95 6.60 -23.94
CA ASN A 251 6.66 7.59 -23.13
C ASN A 251 7.54 8.43 -24.03
N SER A 252 7.64 9.73 -23.73
CA SER A 252 8.60 10.65 -24.35
C SER A 252 9.14 11.59 -23.28
N GLN A 253 10.45 11.74 -23.19
CA GLN A 253 11.06 12.59 -22.16
C GLN A 253 12.31 13.32 -22.66
N ILE A 254 12.58 14.44 -22.01
CA ILE A 254 13.85 15.16 -22.03
C ILE A 254 14.43 15.20 -20.62
N GLY A 255 15.74 15.06 -20.48
CA GLY A 255 16.45 15.14 -19.20
C GLY A 255 17.30 16.41 -19.07
N THR A 256 17.31 17.26 -20.12
CA THR A 256 18.00 18.54 -20.14
C THR A 256 17.12 19.54 -20.87
N MET A 257 16.78 20.63 -20.24
CA MET A 257 15.94 21.69 -20.78
C MET A 257 16.80 22.81 -21.35
N ALA A 258 16.32 23.50 -22.37
CA ALA A 258 16.99 24.67 -22.96
C ALA A 258 16.74 25.95 -22.11
N THR A 259 15.57 26.04 -21.49
CA THR A 259 15.18 27.19 -20.62
C THR A 259 14.27 26.75 -19.50
N SER A 260 14.28 27.49 -18.37
CA SER A 260 13.35 27.26 -17.27
C SER A 260 11.90 27.66 -17.61
N ASP A 261 10.94 27.16 -16.83
CA ASP A 261 9.51 27.55 -16.86
C ASP A 261 8.76 27.24 -18.19
N PHE A 262 9.36 26.46 -19.10
CA PHE A 262 8.71 26.09 -20.36
C PHE A 262 8.41 24.60 -20.43
N ILE A 263 7.14 24.24 -20.25
CA ILE A 263 6.62 22.85 -20.17
C ILE A 263 6.34 22.30 -21.56
N SER A 264 7.34 21.71 -22.22
CA SER A 264 7.21 21.12 -23.56
C SER A 264 8.37 20.18 -23.87
N LEU A 265 8.14 19.14 -24.69
CA LEU A 265 9.21 18.34 -25.28
C LEU A 265 10.12 19.15 -26.21
N THR A 266 9.61 20.26 -26.75
CA THR A 266 10.43 21.17 -27.59
C THR A 266 11.41 22.02 -26.79
N ASN A 267 11.27 22.07 -25.44
CA ASN A 267 12.24 22.70 -24.54
C ASN A 267 13.45 21.77 -24.32
N ASN A 268 14.10 21.44 -25.35
CA ASN A 268 15.07 20.35 -25.38
C ASN A 268 16.47 20.92 -25.58
N GLY A 269 17.29 20.83 -24.54
CA GLY A 269 18.73 21.14 -24.58
C GLY A 269 19.61 19.95 -24.99
N ALA A 270 19.02 18.77 -25.20
CA ALA A 270 19.71 17.55 -25.56
C ALA A 270 18.80 16.64 -26.42
N THR A 271 18.87 15.33 -26.26
CA THR A 271 18.10 14.36 -27.07
C THR A 271 16.77 14.02 -26.42
N ILE A 272 15.68 13.98 -27.20
CA ILE A 272 14.40 13.42 -26.77
C ILE A 272 14.51 11.89 -26.75
N LYS A 273 14.24 11.28 -25.59
CA LYS A 273 14.11 9.81 -25.48
C LYS A 273 12.63 9.43 -25.58
N SER A 274 12.32 8.50 -26.48
CA SER A 274 10.95 8.00 -26.68
C SER A 274 10.96 6.49 -26.78
N TRP A 275 10.05 5.82 -26.02
CA TRP A 275 9.97 4.35 -26.01
C TRP A 275 8.54 3.88 -25.73
N PRO A 276 8.12 2.80 -26.43
CA PRO A 276 6.86 2.14 -26.15
C PRO A 276 7.02 1.08 -25.05
N GLU A 277 5.91 0.80 -24.37
CA GLU A 277 5.71 -0.40 -23.55
C GLU A 277 4.51 -1.16 -24.09
N TYR A 278 4.62 -2.48 -24.19
CA TYR A 278 3.59 -3.34 -24.73
C TYR A 278 3.46 -4.60 -23.89
N ASN A 279 2.27 -4.84 -23.34
CA ASN A 279 1.99 -6.03 -22.54
C ASN A 279 0.65 -6.61 -22.96
N ALA A 280 0.62 -7.92 -23.23
CA ALA A 280 -0.58 -8.63 -23.63
C ALA A 280 -0.73 -9.94 -22.86
N LYS A 281 -1.97 -10.31 -22.53
CA LYS A 281 -2.29 -11.56 -21.86
C LYS A 281 -3.66 -12.06 -22.32
N LYS A 282 -3.75 -13.34 -22.66
CA LYS A 282 -4.99 -14.01 -22.97
C LYS A 282 -5.24 -15.15 -22.01
N LYS A 283 -6.48 -15.29 -21.59
CA LYS A 283 -6.96 -16.40 -20.77
C LYS A 283 -8.21 -17.01 -21.41
N GLN A 284 -8.29 -18.32 -21.39
CA GLN A 284 -9.49 -19.06 -21.76
C GLN A 284 -9.82 -20.02 -20.65
N ALA A 285 -11.09 -20.31 -20.45
CA ALA A 285 -11.53 -21.26 -19.46
C ALA A 285 -12.77 -22.02 -19.92
N VAL A 286 -12.86 -23.28 -19.50
CA VAL A 286 -14.09 -24.07 -19.52
C VAL A 286 -14.38 -24.49 -18.08
N TYR A 287 -15.62 -24.34 -17.65
CA TYR A 287 -16.04 -24.68 -16.31
C TYR A 287 -17.41 -25.30 -16.23
N GLY A 288 -17.63 -26.08 -15.19
CA GLY A 288 -18.92 -26.66 -14.85
C GLY A 288 -19.19 -26.51 -13.36
N THR A 289 -20.46 -26.34 -13.01
CA THR A 289 -20.96 -26.33 -11.63
C THR A 289 -22.19 -27.21 -11.53
N ALA A 290 -22.33 -27.90 -10.41
CA ALA A 290 -23.56 -28.66 -10.09
C ALA A 290 -23.86 -28.46 -8.59
N SER A 291 -25.13 -28.24 -8.30
CA SER A 291 -25.66 -28.17 -6.94
C SER A 291 -26.90 -29.04 -6.83
N VAL A 292 -26.95 -29.87 -5.81
CA VAL A 292 -28.09 -30.74 -5.51
C VAL A 292 -28.55 -30.47 -4.09
N GLY A 293 -29.78 -30.04 -3.94
CA GLY A 293 -30.46 -29.89 -2.65
C GLY A 293 -31.49 -30.98 -2.46
N TYR A 294 -31.60 -31.54 -1.26
CA TYR A 294 -32.64 -32.53 -0.90
C TYR A 294 -33.44 -32.03 0.30
N LYS A 295 -34.76 -31.94 0.15
CA LYS A 295 -35.72 -31.51 1.17
C LYS A 295 -35.31 -30.21 1.91
N ASP A 296 -34.59 -29.35 1.24
CA ASP A 296 -34.08 -28.04 1.77
C ASP A 296 -33.19 -28.17 3.02
N PHE A 297 -32.79 -29.40 3.44
CA PHE A 297 -31.92 -29.58 4.59
C PHE A 297 -30.49 -29.97 4.25
N ILE A 298 -30.21 -30.60 3.11
CA ILE A 298 -28.85 -30.90 2.67
C ILE A 298 -28.62 -30.36 1.27
N TYR A 299 -27.44 -29.77 1.06
CA TYR A 299 -26.97 -29.30 -0.23
C TYR A 299 -25.56 -29.80 -0.49
N MET A 300 -25.32 -30.23 -1.71
CA MET A 300 -24.02 -30.65 -2.21
C MET A 300 -23.70 -29.83 -3.45
N ASP A 301 -22.52 -29.19 -3.44
CA ASP A 301 -22.02 -28.34 -4.51
C ASP A 301 -20.71 -28.90 -5.05
N VAL A 302 -20.59 -28.98 -6.38
CA VAL A 302 -19.37 -29.41 -7.07
C VAL A 302 -19.06 -28.40 -8.17
N THR A 303 -17.81 -28.00 -8.25
CA THR A 303 -17.32 -27.18 -9.36
C THR A 303 -16.05 -27.77 -9.95
N GLY A 304 -15.90 -27.62 -11.26
CA GLY A 304 -14.67 -27.97 -11.97
C GLY A 304 -14.37 -26.89 -13.01
N ARG A 305 -13.10 -26.51 -13.11
CA ARG A 305 -12.67 -25.51 -14.07
C ARG A 305 -11.27 -25.81 -14.59
N ASN A 306 -11.09 -25.65 -15.89
CA ASN A 306 -9.78 -25.66 -16.52
C ASN A 306 -9.50 -24.29 -17.16
N ASP A 307 -8.38 -23.70 -16.80
CA ASP A 307 -7.89 -22.45 -17.39
C ASP A 307 -6.67 -22.70 -18.29
N TRP A 308 -6.57 -21.91 -19.35
CA TRP A 308 -5.38 -21.77 -20.20
C TRP A 308 -4.94 -20.31 -20.17
N SER A 309 -3.68 -20.06 -19.80
CA SER A 309 -3.12 -18.70 -19.70
C SER A 309 -1.90 -18.56 -20.59
N SER A 310 -1.86 -17.47 -21.40
CA SER A 310 -0.69 -17.14 -22.20
C SER A 310 0.49 -16.60 -21.38
N ALA A 311 0.31 -16.30 -20.10
CA ALA A 311 1.36 -15.87 -19.20
C ALA A 311 2.20 -17.02 -18.63
N LEU A 312 1.81 -18.27 -18.89
CA LEU A 312 2.51 -19.49 -18.51
C LEU A 312 3.14 -20.18 -19.75
N PRO A 313 4.25 -20.91 -19.57
CA PRO A 313 4.87 -21.66 -20.65
C PRO A 313 3.94 -22.73 -21.23
N SER A 314 4.18 -23.16 -22.47
CA SER A 314 3.35 -24.11 -23.21
C SER A 314 2.97 -25.35 -22.42
N ASP A 315 3.92 -25.88 -21.65
CA ASP A 315 3.79 -27.13 -20.92
C ASP A 315 2.97 -26.98 -19.63
N ASN A 316 2.85 -25.76 -19.10
CA ASN A 316 2.18 -25.44 -17.83
C ASN A 316 0.99 -24.47 -17.99
N ARG A 317 0.64 -24.06 -19.21
CA ARG A 317 -0.43 -23.07 -19.44
C ARG A 317 -1.83 -23.56 -19.10
N SER A 318 -2.05 -24.90 -19.13
CA SER A 318 -3.32 -25.54 -18.82
C SER A 318 -3.30 -26.06 -17.40
N TYR A 319 -4.28 -25.66 -16.59
CA TYR A 319 -4.39 -26.12 -15.21
C TYR A 319 -5.84 -26.28 -14.79
N PHE A 320 -6.13 -27.49 -14.27
CA PHE A 320 -7.45 -27.88 -13.78
C PHE A 320 -7.53 -27.71 -12.26
N TYR A 321 -8.70 -27.29 -11.79
CA TYR A 321 -9.01 -27.21 -10.37
C TYR A 321 -10.50 -27.43 -10.10
N SER A 322 -10.81 -27.85 -8.87
CA SER A 322 -12.16 -28.23 -8.46
C SER A 322 -12.47 -27.82 -7.03
N SER A 323 -13.77 -27.70 -6.73
CA SER A 323 -14.23 -27.53 -5.35
C SER A 323 -15.45 -28.42 -5.07
N TYR A 324 -15.59 -28.78 -3.81
CA TYR A 324 -16.65 -29.61 -3.27
C TYR A 324 -17.16 -28.97 -2.00
N GLY A 325 -18.46 -28.79 -1.90
CA GLY A 325 -19.13 -28.23 -0.74
C GLY A 325 -20.26 -29.12 -0.27
N VAL A 326 -20.46 -29.16 1.04
CA VAL A 326 -21.65 -29.79 1.64
C VAL A 326 -22.17 -28.86 2.75
N SER A 327 -23.49 -28.76 2.83
CA SER A 327 -24.11 -28.01 3.93
C SER A 327 -25.41 -28.67 4.40
N PHE A 328 -25.65 -28.55 5.72
CA PHE A 328 -26.83 -29.09 6.38
C PHE A 328 -27.56 -27.96 7.10
N VAL A 329 -28.84 -27.76 6.75
CA VAL A 329 -29.75 -26.84 7.42
C VAL A 329 -30.48 -27.63 8.52
N LEU A 330 -29.94 -27.57 9.73
CA LEU A 330 -30.40 -28.37 10.85
C LEU A 330 -31.86 -28.06 11.23
N THR A 331 -32.28 -26.81 11.09
CA THR A 331 -33.65 -26.36 11.36
C THR A 331 -34.69 -26.87 10.36
N GLU A 332 -34.26 -27.35 9.19
CA GLU A 332 -35.13 -28.05 8.24
C GLU A 332 -35.05 -29.58 8.41
N LEU A 333 -33.93 -30.10 8.90
CA LEU A 333 -33.77 -31.51 9.24
C LEU A 333 -34.55 -31.86 10.51
N VAL A 334 -34.44 -31.07 11.57
CA VAL A 334 -35.08 -31.33 12.86
C VAL A 334 -36.22 -30.33 13.06
N LYS A 335 -37.40 -30.64 12.55
CA LYS A 335 -38.57 -29.74 12.57
C LYS A 335 -39.13 -29.48 13.97
N SER A 336 -38.73 -30.25 14.99
CA SER A 336 -39.11 -30.07 16.38
C SER A 336 -38.38 -28.91 17.08
N ILE A 337 -37.34 -28.32 16.44
CA ILE A 337 -36.64 -27.16 16.94
C ILE A 337 -37.60 -25.94 16.96
N PRO A 338 -37.85 -25.30 18.07
CA PRO A 338 -38.70 -24.12 18.11
C PRO A 338 -38.09 -22.97 17.34
N LYS A 339 -38.65 -22.62 16.15
CA LYS A 339 -38.13 -21.54 15.28
C LYS A 339 -38.19 -20.16 15.95
N ASP A 340 -38.99 -19.99 16.98
CA ASP A 340 -39.01 -18.77 17.79
C ASP A 340 -37.72 -18.55 18.58
N TRP A 341 -37.05 -19.64 18.98
CA TRP A 341 -35.77 -19.59 19.70
C TRP A 341 -34.60 -19.74 18.74
N LEU A 342 -34.54 -20.80 17.91
CA LEU A 342 -33.50 -21.04 16.90
C LEU A 342 -34.13 -20.98 15.52
N SER A 343 -34.15 -19.78 14.92
CA SER A 343 -34.81 -19.50 13.64
C SER A 343 -34.11 -20.18 12.48
N TYR A 344 -32.79 -20.35 12.57
CA TYR A 344 -31.96 -20.94 11.53
C TYR A 344 -30.68 -21.53 12.11
N ALA A 345 -30.33 -22.74 11.66
CA ALA A 345 -29.04 -23.36 11.99
C ALA A 345 -28.50 -24.10 10.76
N LYS A 346 -27.30 -23.76 10.34
CA LYS A 346 -26.63 -24.39 9.18
C LYS A 346 -25.18 -24.71 9.55
N ILE A 347 -24.76 -25.94 9.23
CA ILE A 347 -23.36 -26.35 9.24
C ILE A 347 -22.92 -26.48 7.78
N ARG A 348 -21.72 -26.04 7.46
CA ARG A 348 -21.14 -26.13 6.11
C ARG A 348 -19.70 -26.57 6.16
N GLY A 349 -19.28 -27.31 5.15
CA GLY A 349 -17.89 -27.69 4.93
C GLY A 349 -17.58 -27.65 3.45
N SER A 350 -16.37 -27.24 3.10
CA SER A 350 -15.89 -27.23 1.72
C SER A 350 -14.42 -27.59 1.63
N TYR A 351 -14.08 -28.19 0.52
CA TYR A 351 -12.72 -28.45 0.09
C TYR A 351 -12.56 -27.90 -1.32
N ALA A 352 -11.55 -27.11 -1.55
CA ALA A 352 -11.28 -26.49 -2.85
C ALA A 352 -9.79 -26.57 -3.20
N LYS A 353 -9.52 -26.81 -4.47
CA LYS A 353 -8.22 -26.55 -5.07
C LYS A 353 -8.39 -25.43 -6.08
N VAL A 354 -7.54 -24.40 -6.04
CA VAL A 354 -7.61 -23.23 -6.92
C VAL A 354 -6.25 -22.99 -7.54
N GLY A 355 -6.22 -22.80 -8.86
CA GLY A 355 -5.03 -22.44 -9.61
C GLY A 355 -4.96 -20.92 -9.83
N ASN A 356 -3.76 -20.37 -9.84
CA ASN A 356 -3.50 -19.00 -10.23
C ASN A 356 -2.31 -18.93 -11.18
N ASP A 357 -2.38 -18.03 -12.17
CA ASP A 357 -1.28 -17.77 -13.10
C ASP A 357 -0.42 -16.57 -12.65
N THR A 358 0.50 -16.13 -13.49
CA THR A 358 1.37 -14.98 -13.24
C THR A 358 0.95 -13.74 -14.04
N GLY A 359 1.65 -12.62 -13.81
CA GLY A 359 1.59 -11.43 -14.64
C GLY A 359 2.05 -11.70 -16.08
N PHE A 360 1.95 -10.71 -16.94
CA PHE A 360 2.50 -10.76 -18.29
C PHE A 360 4.01 -10.61 -18.26
N ASP A 361 4.68 -10.96 -19.37
CA ASP A 361 6.12 -10.74 -19.62
C ASP A 361 7.03 -11.34 -18.54
N GLN A 362 6.77 -12.59 -18.12
CA GLN A 362 7.56 -13.28 -17.08
C GLN A 362 8.37 -14.47 -17.59
N LEU A 363 8.29 -14.79 -18.89
CA LEU A 363 8.85 -16.03 -19.41
C LEU A 363 10.21 -15.86 -20.10
N LEU A 364 10.45 -14.74 -20.76
CA LEU A 364 11.64 -14.48 -21.56
C LEU A 364 12.27 -13.15 -21.18
N ASN A 365 13.59 -13.13 -21.07
CA ASN A 365 14.34 -11.90 -20.90
C ASN A 365 14.49 -11.19 -22.24
N GLY A 366 14.35 -9.86 -22.20
CA GLY A 366 14.64 -8.96 -23.28
C GLY A 366 15.96 -8.22 -23.09
N PHE A 367 16.25 -7.34 -24.04
CA PHE A 367 17.38 -6.43 -23.97
C PHE A 367 16.88 -5.00 -24.16
N SER A 368 17.40 -4.09 -23.35
CA SER A 368 17.19 -2.65 -23.50
C SER A 368 18.32 -2.07 -24.36
N TYR A 369 17.95 -1.27 -25.33
CA TYR A 369 18.92 -0.52 -26.16
C TYR A 369 19.28 0.77 -25.41
N ASN A 370 20.57 1.03 -25.25
CA ASN A 370 21.07 2.21 -24.55
C ASN A 370 22.18 2.88 -25.35
N THR A 371 22.17 4.23 -25.43
CA THR A 371 23.14 5.03 -26.18
C THR A 371 24.01 5.93 -25.27
N SER A 372 23.83 5.88 -23.94
CA SER A 372 24.32 6.94 -23.05
C SER A 372 25.63 6.64 -22.32
N TYR A 373 26.22 5.45 -22.41
CA TYR A 373 27.34 5.06 -21.53
C TYR A 373 28.74 5.38 -22.09
N LEU A 374 28.95 5.29 -23.40
CA LEU A 374 30.27 5.47 -24.03
C LEU A 374 30.20 6.47 -25.22
N GLY A 375 29.54 7.62 -25.02
CA GLY A 375 29.30 8.57 -26.09
C GLY A 375 28.25 8.04 -27.07
N ASP A 376 28.58 8.05 -28.39
CA ASP A 376 27.62 7.64 -29.43
C ASP A 376 27.55 6.11 -29.64
N MET A 377 28.21 5.30 -28.84
CA MET A 377 28.18 3.85 -28.97
C MET A 377 26.88 3.27 -28.43
N ALA A 378 26.16 2.59 -29.31
CA ALA A 378 24.99 1.82 -28.99
C ALA A 378 25.35 0.50 -28.28
N TRP A 379 24.68 0.14 -27.19
CA TRP A 379 24.87 -1.12 -26.51
C TRP A 379 23.55 -1.70 -26.03
N PHE A 380 23.54 -3.01 -25.81
CA PHE A 380 22.37 -3.71 -25.27
C PHE A 380 22.63 -4.09 -23.83
N GLU A 381 21.68 -3.75 -22.98
CA GLU A 381 21.66 -4.11 -21.57
C GLU A 381 20.60 -5.18 -21.33
N SER A 382 20.96 -6.27 -20.66
CA SER A 382 19.99 -7.27 -20.24
C SER A 382 19.11 -6.72 -19.09
N GLU A 383 17.88 -7.17 -19.03
CA GLU A 383 17.02 -6.87 -17.89
C GLU A 383 17.65 -7.35 -16.58
N ASN A 384 17.53 -6.55 -15.51
CA ASN A 384 18.08 -6.89 -14.18
C ASN A 384 17.39 -8.10 -13.54
N LYS A 385 16.16 -8.44 -13.98
CA LYS A 385 15.39 -9.55 -13.48
C LYS A 385 15.49 -10.77 -14.39
N ARG A 386 16.02 -11.87 -13.86
CA ARG A 386 16.02 -13.16 -14.57
C ARG A 386 14.62 -13.74 -14.58
N LYS A 387 14.02 -13.82 -15.76
CA LYS A 387 12.75 -14.49 -16.05
C LYS A 387 13.00 -15.98 -16.33
N THR A 388 11.95 -16.81 -16.36
CA THR A 388 12.08 -18.24 -16.62
C THR A 388 10.91 -18.80 -17.40
N ASN A 389 11.21 -19.68 -18.36
CA ASN A 389 10.20 -20.41 -19.15
C ASN A 389 9.72 -21.72 -18.50
N SER A 390 10.08 -21.98 -17.24
CA SER A 390 9.68 -23.16 -16.48
C SER A 390 8.64 -22.91 -15.41
N LEU A 391 8.00 -21.73 -15.41
CA LEU A 391 7.00 -21.36 -14.40
C LEU A 391 5.81 -22.32 -14.40
N LYS A 392 5.41 -22.73 -13.21
CA LYS A 392 4.19 -23.48 -12.94
C LYS A 392 3.12 -22.57 -12.36
N PRO A 393 1.83 -22.83 -12.58
CA PRO A 393 0.77 -22.12 -11.89
C PRO A 393 0.87 -22.34 -10.37
N GLU A 394 0.53 -21.32 -9.60
CA GLU A 394 0.31 -21.45 -8.17
C GLU A 394 -0.90 -22.35 -7.91
N SER A 395 -0.87 -23.13 -6.85
CA SER A 395 -1.96 -24.02 -6.47
C SER A 395 -2.27 -23.85 -4.98
N THR A 396 -3.46 -23.36 -4.67
CA THR A 396 -3.98 -23.25 -3.31
C THR A 396 -4.98 -24.34 -3.03
N THR A 397 -4.74 -25.17 -2.03
CA THR A 397 -5.71 -26.10 -1.47
C THR A 397 -6.30 -25.50 -0.21
N SER A 398 -7.64 -25.46 -0.12
CA SER A 398 -8.36 -24.87 1.01
C SER A 398 -9.35 -25.89 1.59
N PHE A 399 -9.38 -25.98 2.91
CA PHE A 399 -10.45 -26.61 3.67
C PHE A 399 -11.13 -25.55 4.52
N GLU A 400 -12.46 -25.48 4.45
CA GLU A 400 -13.24 -24.52 5.24
C GLU A 400 -14.43 -25.23 5.89
N THR A 401 -14.72 -24.88 7.15
CA THR A 401 -15.92 -25.32 7.85
C THR A 401 -16.56 -24.14 8.56
N GLY A 402 -17.88 -24.16 8.67
CA GLY A 402 -18.59 -23.04 9.27
C GLY A 402 -19.92 -23.43 9.89
N LEU A 403 -20.36 -22.59 10.78
CA LEU A 403 -21.63 -22.68 11.51
C LEU A 403 -22.33 -21.33 11.42
N ASP A 404 -23.59 -21.34 10.94
CA ASP A 404 -24.44 -20.16 10.86
C ASP A 404 -25.70 -20.39 11.70
N LEU A 405 -25.93 -19.52 12.68
CA LEU A 405 -27.04 -19.59 13.60
C LEU A 405 -27.84 -18.28 13.61
N ARG A 406 -29.17 -18.38 13.73
CA ARG A 406 -30.03 -17.23 13.98
C ARG A 406 -31.04 -17.59 15.09
N PHE A 407 -31.19 -16.67 16.00
CA PHE A 407 -32.00 -16.84 17.21
C PHE A 407 -33.06 -15.77 17.34
N LEU A 408 -34.10 -16.05 18.15
CA LEU A 408 -35.11 -15.10 18.61
C LEU A 408 -35.78 -14.36 17.44
N LYS A 409 -36.27 -15.13 16.43
CA LYS A 409 -36.88 -14.57 15.21
C LYS A 409 -35.91 -13.60 14.48
N ASP A 410 -34.66 -14.05 14.28
CA ASP A 410 -33.57 -13.31 13.62
C ASP A 410 -33.10 -12.05 14.36
N ARG A 411 -33.37 -11.94 15.67
CA ARG A 411 -32.84 -10.85 16.48
C ARG A 411 -31.37 -11.02 16.87
N ALA A 412 -30.88 -12.23 16.90
CA ALA A 412 -29.46 -12.52 17.11
C ALA A 412 -28.99 -13.47 16.00
N SER A 413 -27.83 -13.17 15.45
CA SER A 413 -27.16 -13.99 14.45
C SER A 413 -25.71 -14.25 14.85
N PHE A 414 -25.25 -15.46 14.64
CA PHE A 414 -23.87 -15.86 14.88
C PHE A 414 -23.36 -16.64 13.66
N SER A 415 -22.21 -16.24 13.12
CA SER A 415 -21.51 -17.00 12.08
C SER A 415 -20.08 -17.24 12.51
N PHE A 416 -19.64 -18.48 12.39
CA PHE A 416 -18.27 -18.89 12.65
C PHE A 416 -17.72 -19.60 11.42
N THR A 417 -16.52 -19.29 11.00
CA THR A 417 -15.80 -19.99 9.94
C THR A 417 -14.37 -20.28 10.40
N TYR A 418 -13.95 -21.52 10.25
CA TYR A 418 -12.55 -21.93 10.32
C TYR A 418 -12.06 -22.27 8.92
N TYR A 419 -10.84 -21.84 8.59
CA TYR A 419 -10.21 -22.18 7.31
C TYR A 419 -8.76 -22.61 7.49
N ASN A 420 -8.30 -23.46 6.55
CA ASN A 420 -6.90 -23.87 6.43
C ASN A 420 -6.58 -23.93 4.94
N LYS A 421 -5.64 -23.06 4.51
CA LYS A 421 -5.23 -22.89 3.11
C LYS A 421 -3.74 -23.19 2.97
N ASN A 422 -3.39 -23.94 1.95
CA ASN A 422 -2.01 -24.28 1.65
C ASN A 422 -1.72 -23.92 0.18
N THR A 423 -0.84 -22.96 -0.04
CA THR A 423 -0.44 -22.48 -1.38
C THR A 423 0.92 -23.03 -1.73
N LYS A 424 0.99 -23.78 -2.82
CA LYS A 424 2.23 -24.34 -3.39
C LYS A 424 2.62 -23.64 -4.68
N ASN A 425 3.89 -23.73 -5.04
CA ASN A 425 4.46 -23.12 -6.24
C ASN A 425 4.23 -21.61 -6.32
N GLN A 426 4.25 -20.91 -5.18
CA GLN A 426 4.06 -19.46 -5.15
C GLN A 426 5.10 -18.77 -6.05
N ILE A 427 4.65 -17.86 -6.91
CA ILE A 427 5.53 -17.18 -7.87
C ILE A 427 6.03 -15.88 -7.22
N LEU A 428 7.32 -15.86 -6.90
CA LEU A 428 7.97 -14.73 -6.22
C LEU A 428 9.23 -14.29 -6.96
N THR A 429 9.55 -13.01 -6.82
CA THR A 429 10.84 -12.44 -7.22
C THR A 429 11.70 -12.27 -5.98
N SER A 430 12.94 -12.72 -6.03
CA SER A 430 13.92 -12.51 -4.98
C SER A 430 15.20 -11.90 -5.53
N THR A 431 15.86 -11.11 -4.69
CA THR A 431 17.22 -10.64 -4.94
C THR A 431 18.17 -11.83 -5.01
N ILE A 432 19.04 -11.84 -6.00
CA ILE A 432 20.08 -12.87 -6.17
C ILE A 432 21.45 -12.22 -6.25
N ASN A 433 22.50 -13.05 -6.15
CA ASN A 433 23.87 -12.57 -6.29
C ASN A 433 24.11 -12.04 -7.72
N GLY A 434 24.54 -10.78 -7.85
CA GLY A 434 24.81 -10.10 -9.11
C GLY A 434 25.89 -10.74 -10.00
N VAL A 435 26.70 -11.66 -9.47
CA VAL A 435 27.67 -12.48 -10.25
C VAL A 435 26.98 -13.27 -11.37
N SER A 436 25.68 -13.56 -11.21
CA SER A 436 24.87 -14.21 -12.26
C SER A 436 24.52 -13.30 -13.46
N GLY A 437 24.89 -12.01 -13.41
CA GLY A 437 24.48 -10.99 -14.40
C GLY A 437 23.07 -10.42 -14.16
N TYR A 438 22.37 -10.85 -13.10
CA TYR A 438 21.04 -10.40 -12.71
C TYR A 438 21.02 -10.03 -11.24
N GLY A 439 20.31 -8.98 -10.86
CA GLY A 439 20.09 -8.60 -9.46
C GLY A 439 18.88 -9.31 -8.83
N GLU A 440 17.97 -9.79 -9.66
CA GLU A 440 16.74 -10.48 -9.24
C GLU A 440 16.47 -11.73 -10.07
N ALA A 441 15.71 -12.68 -9.52
CA ALA A 441 15.21 -13.82 -10.28
C ALA A 441 13.77 -14.15 -9.86
N LEU A 442 13.01 -14.61 -10.86
CA LEU A 442 11.64 -15.09 -10.71
C LEU A 442 11.64 -16.61 -10.67
N PHE A 443 10.93 -17.20 -9.72
CA PHE A 443 10.75 -18.65 -9.64
C PHE A 443 9.49 -19.03 -8.86
N ASN A 444 9.11 -20.31 -8.93
CA ASN A 444 8.12 -20.86 -8.03
C ASN A 444 8.76 -21.10 -6.67
N ALA A 445 8.46 -20.26 -5.69
CA ALA A 445 9.25 -20.02 -4.50
C ALA A 445 8.74 -20.70 -3.21
N GLY A 446 8.07 -21.82 -3.30
CA GLY A 446 7.82 -22.57 -2.08
C GLY A 446 6.37 -22.78 -1.72
N GLU A 447 6.14 -23.07 -0.46
CA GLU A 447 4.87 -23.45 0.12
C GLU A 447 4.55 -22.58 1.33
N VAL A 448 3.35 -21.97 1.33
CA VAL A 448 2.85 -21.14 2.42
C VAL A 448 1.53 -21.66 2.91
N LYS A 449 1.41 -21.85 4.21
CA LYS A 449 0.20 -22.26 4.89
C LYS A 449 -0.44 -21.07 5.61
N ASN A 450 -1.77 -20.93 5.48
CA ASN A 450 -2.58 -19.95 6.18
C ASN A 450 -3.75 -20.65 6.86
N TRP A 451 -4.01 -20.34 8.13
CA TRP A 451 -5.16 -20.86 8.85
C TRP A 451 -5.70 -19.82 9.83
N GLY A 452 -6.98 -19.88 10.06
CA GLY A 452 -7.61 -18.90 10.93
C GLY A 452 -9.08 -19.13 11.13
N TYR A 453 -9.69 -18.17 11.80
CA TYR A 453 -11.12 -18.15 12.04
C TYR A 453 -11.69 -16.75 11.87
N GLU A 454 -12.97 -16.73 11.50
CA GLU A 454 -13.78 -15.55 11.36
C GLU A 454 -15.05 -15.72 12.19
N VAL A 455 -15.41 -14.69 12.95
CA VAL A 455 -16.61 -14.64 13.77
C VAL A 455 -17.40 -13.40 13.41
N THR A 456 -18.70 -13.58 13.16
CA THR A 456 -19.64 -12.46 13.00
C THR A 456 -20.78 -12.65 13.99
N LEU A 457 -21.05 -11.61 14.76
CA LEU A 457 -22.18 -11.55 15.70
C LEU A 457 -23.05 -10.34 15.34
N GLY A 458 -24.31 -10.56 15.04
CA GLY A 458 -25.31 -9.52 14.84
C GLY A 458 -26.38 -9.61 15.92
N VAL A 459 -26.72 -8.50 16.56
CA VAL A 459 -27.77 -8.45 17.58
C VAL A 459 -28.67 -7.25 17.34
N VAL A 460 -29.98 -7.47 17.46
CA VAL A 460 -31.02 -6.43 17.46
C VAL A 460 -31.64 -6.40 18.87
N PRO A 461 -31.00 -5.73 19.84
CA PRO A 461 -31.44 -5.74 21.23
C PRO A 461 -32.86 -5.19 21.36
N PHE A 462 -33.17 -4.21 20.54
CA PHE A 462 -34.44 -3.54 20.58
C PHE A 462 -35.00 -3.25 19.18
N ARG A 463 -36.27 -3.62 18.93
CA ARG A 463 -37.00 -3.34 17.68
C ARG A 463 -38.47 -3.17 17.97
N ASN A 464 -39.02 -2.00 17.61
CA ASN A 464 -40.45 -1.75 17.55
C ASN A 464 -40.79 -0.91 16.31
N LYS A 465 -42.00 -0.36 16.25
CA LYS A 465 -42.45 0.46 15.10
C LYS A 465 -41.56 1.68 14.85
N ASP A 466 -41.11 2.37 15.89
CA ASP A 466 -40.40 3.64 15.83
C ASP A 466 -38.87 3.49 16.01
N TRP A 467 -38.46 2.49 16.75
CA TRP A 467 -37.06 2.28 17.13
C TRP A 467 -36.51 0.95 16.65
N GLU A 468 -35.27 0.98 16.17
CA GLU A 468 -34.46 -0.22 15.96
C GLU A 468 -33.02 0.06 16.33
N TRP A 469 -32.48 -0.75 17.23
CA TRP A 469 -31.07 -0.73 17.57
C TRP A 469 -30.43 -2.02 17.12
N LYS A 470 -29.39 -1.91 16.28
CA LYS A 470 -28.63 -3.01 15.73
C LYS A 470 -27.15 -2.87 16.08
N VAL A 471 -26.52 -3.96 16.48
CA VAL A 471 -25.09 -4.06 16.74
C VAL A 471 -24.53 -5.23 15.93
N ASP A 472 -23.51 -4.97 15.13
CA ASP A 472 -22.77 -5.97 14.37
C ASP A 472 -21.30 -5.97 14.84
N ILE A 473 -20.78 -7.16 15.17
CA ILE A 473 -19.40 -7.38 15.62
C ILE A 473 -18.76 -8.38 14.68
N ASN A 474 -17.58 -8.04 14.14
CA ASN A 474 -16.77 -8.93 13.34
C ASN A 474 -15.41 -9.10 14.01
N CYS A 475 -14.87 -10.31 13.99
CA CYS A 475 -13.54 -10.63 14.47
C CYS A 475 -12.91 -11.68 13.55
N ALA A 476 -11.65 -11.45 13.17
CA ALA A 476 -10.90 -12.38 12.35
C ALA A 476 -9.48 -12.55 12.89
N LYS A 477 -8.99 -13.78 12.86
CA LYS A 477 -7.60 -14.12 13.13
C LYS A 477 -7.06 -14.95 11.97
N ASN A 478 -5.96 -14.51 11.38
CA ASN A 478 -5.16 -15.29 10.44
C ASN A 478 -3.80 -15.60 11.06
N ASN A 479 -3.31 -16.80 10.82
CA ASN A 479 -1.93 -17.17 11.07
C ASN A 479 -1.35 -17.62 9.73
N SER A 480 -0.08 -17.33 9.49
CA SER A 480 0.65 -17.80 8.32
C SER A 480 1.94 -18.51 8.73
N GLU A 481 2.42 -19.40 7.87
CA GLU A 481 3.70 -20.09 8.04
C GLU A 481 4.31 -20.39 6.67
N VAL A 482 5.56 -20.06 6.50
CA VAL A 482 6.36 -20.45 5.34
C VAL A 482 6.88 -21.87 5.55
N VAL A 483 6.23 -22.84 4.91
CA VAL A 483 6.57 -24.26 5.08
C VAL A 483 7.88 -24.60 4.38
N SER A 484 8.07 -24.08 3.17
CA SER A 484 9.30 -24.29 2.39
C SER A 484 9.55 -23.14 1.42
N LEU A 485 10.80 -22.96 1.06
CA LEU A 485 11.27 -22.05 0.01
C LEU A 485 11.93 -22.82 -1.13
N ALA A 486 12.11 -22.18 -2.30
CA ALA A 486 12.71 -22.80 -3.47
C ALA A 486 14.19 -23.12 -3.25
N ASN A 487 14.66 -24.19 -3.89
CA ASN A 487 16.09 -24.52 -4.02
C ASN A 487 16.90 -24.57 -2.71
N GLY A 488 16.26 -24.94 -1.57
CA GLY A 488 16.94 -25.06 -0.28
C GLY A 488 17.32 -23.71 0.35
N MET A 489 16.72 -22.61 -0.09
CA MET A 489 16.89 -21.32 0.58
C MET A 489 16.20 -21.32 1.94
N ASP A 490 16.86 -20.76 2.94
CA ASP A 490 16.27 -20.60 4.28
C ASP A 490 15.44 -19.32 4.38
N TYR A 491 15.75 -18.30 3.58
CA TYR A 491 15.00 -17.05 3.54
C TYR A 491 15.09 -16.36 2.17
N MET A 492 14.19 -15.42 1.93
CA MET A 492 14.15 -14.48 0.79
C MET A 492 13.93 -13.07 1.29
N THR A 493 14.73 -12.11 0.80
CA THR A 493 14.53 -10.70 1.07
C THR A 493 13.58 -10.10 0.02
N LEU A 494 12.45 -9.54 0.47
CA LEU A 494 11.49 -8.85 -0.39
C LEU A 494 11.91 -7.40 -0.66
N THR A 495 12.40 -6.72 0.36
CA THR A 495 12.87 -5.34 0.26
C THR A 495 13.75 -4.99 1.45
N THR A 496 14.65 -4.01 1.23
CA THR A 496 15.50 -3.44 2.28
C THR A 496 15.16 -1.97 2.42
N VAL A 497 14.96 -1.52 3.67
CA VAL A 497 14.64 -0.13 4.01
C VAL A 497 15.83 0.51 4.71
N GLN A 498 16.35 1.59 4.14
CA GLN A 498 17.45 2.41 4.69
C GLN A 498 18.70 1.60 5.08
N ASN A 499 18.98 0.49 4.41
CA ASN A 499 20.03 -0.48 4.76
C ASN A 499 20.00 -0.99 6.22
N SER A 500 18.90 -0.75 6.93
CA SER A 500 18.74 -1.07 8.36
C SER A 500 17.82 -2.26 8.59
N VAL A 501 16.68 -2.28 7.94
CA VAL A 501 15.64 -3.29 8.13
C VAL A 501 15.26 -3.95 6.82
N GLU A 502 15.01 -5.24 6.86
CA GLU A 502 14.54 -6.04 5.73
C GLU A 502 13.17 -6.64 6.01
N LEU A 503 12.35 -6.68 4.98
CA LEU A 503 11.18 -7.55 4.95
C LEU A 503 11.63 -8.89 4.37
N ARG A 504 11.54 -9.95 5.15
CA ARG A 504 11.95 -11.30 4.77
C ARG A 504 10.78 -12.28 4.79
N ILE A 505 10.86 -13.25 3.90
CA ILE A 505 10.12 -14.51 3.96
C ILE A 505 11.11 -15.56 4.47
N VAL A 506 10.86 -16.14 5.63
CA VAL A 506 11.77 -17.07 6.29
C VAL A 506 11.06 -18.38 6.58
N LYS A 507 11.69 -19.51 6.29
CA LYS A 507 11.12 -20.84 6.55
C LYS A 507 10.82 -21.03 8.02
N GLY A 508 9.62 -21.52 8.34
CA GLY A 508 9.13 -21.74 9.69
C GLY A 508 8.56 -20.49 10.40
N GLU A 509 8.59 -19.33 9.73
CA GLU A 509 8.07 -18.08 10.28
C GLU A 509 6.77 -17.63 9.60
N PRO A 510 6.09 -16.60 10.15
CA PRO A 510 5.01 -15.92 9.44
C PRO A 510 5.42 -15.43 8.06
N LEU A 511 4.46 -15.33 7.13
CA LEU A 511 4.72 -15.05 5.71
C LEU A 511 5.63 -13.84 5.47
N VAL A 512 5.49 -12.78 6.28
CA VAL A 512 6.36 -11.60 6.21
C VAL A 512 6.84 -11.22 7.59
N SER A 513 8.15 -11.22 7.75
CA SER A 513 8.85 -10.88 8.98
C SER A 513 9.79 -9.69 8.78
N LEU A 514 9.88 -8.85 9.81
CA LEU A 514 10.83 -7.74 9.89
C LEU A 514 12.14 -8.26 10.50
N TYR A 515 13.24 -7.97 9.83
CA TYR A 515 14.58 -8.30 10.28
C TYR A 515 15.44 -7.05 10.36
N CYS A 516 16.22 -6.89 11.44
CA CYS A 516 17.34 -5.97 11.42
C CYS A 516 18.46 -6.62 10.62
N ARG A 517 18.96 -5.94 9.60
CA ARG A 517 19.98 -6.47 8.68
C ARG A 517 21.32 -6.65 9.37
N GLU A 518 21.76 -5.63 10.09
CA GLU A 518 23.04 -5.57 10.76
C GLU A 518 22.85 -5.06 12.20
N PRO A 519 22.23 -5.86 13.10
CA PRO A 519 21.98 -5.43 14.47
C PRO A 519 23.28 -5.20 15.22
N TRP A 520 23.22 -4.47 16.30
CA TRP A 520 24.36 -4.39 17.20
C TRP A 520 24.77 -5.78 17.69
N LYS A 521 26.05 -6.08 17.54
CA LYS A 521 26.64 -7.33 18.04
C LYS A 521 26.59 -7.33 19.56
N THR A 522 26.16 -8.42 20.16
CA THR A 522 26.15 -8.63 21.62
C THR A 522 26.98 -9.84 22.01
N ASN A 523 27.49 -9.84 23.27
CA ASN A 523 28.06 -11.04 23.87
C ASN A 523 26.96 -11.95 24.46
N ASP A 524 27.37 -13.04 25.11
CA ASP A 524 26.44 -14.02 25.70
C ASP A 524 25.64 -13.44 26.89
N GLU A 525 26.16 -12.41 27.56
CA GLU A 525 25.45 -11.67 28.61
C GLU A 525 24.49 -10.59 28.08
N GLY A 526 24.37 -10.45 26.75
CA GLY A 526 23.49 -9.46 26.09
C GLY A 526 24.08 -8.04 26.05
N GLN A 527 25.34 -7.84 26.44
CA GLN A 527 26.02 -6.54 26.39
C GLN A 527 26.43 -6.21 24.96
N VAL A 528 26.25 -4.95 24.53
CA VAL A 528 26.66 -4.50 23.21
C VAL A 528 28.18 -4.48 23.08
N LEU A 529 28.71 -5.09 22.04
CA LEU A 529 30.10 -5.08 21.70
C LEU A 529 30.46 -3.89 20.84
N VAL A 530 31.46 -3.12 21.28
CA VAL A 530 31.91 -1.89 20.61
C VAL A 530 33.38 -1.98 20.22
N GLY A 531 33.72 -1.23 19.16
CA GLY A 531 35.10 -1.00 18.75
C GLY A 531 35.84 0.01 19.65
N ALA A 532 37.13 0.25 19.40
CA ALA A 532 37.96 1.20 20.15
C ALA A 532 37.38 2.64 20.19
N ASN A 533 36.57 3.03 19.17
CA ASN A 533 35.90 4.32 19.08
C ASN A 533 34.52 4.35 19.76
N GLY A 534 34.14 3.30 20.50
CA GLY A 534 32.84 3.19 21.16
C GLY A 534 31.66 2.86 20.24
N ARG A 535 31.85 2.77 18.92
CA ARG A 535 30.77 2.46 17.99
C ARG A 535 30.40 0.98 18.02
N PRO A 536 29.12 0.65 17.97
CA PRO A 536 28.68 -0.74 18.02
C PRO A 536 29.14 -1.50 16.77
N LEU A 537 29.58 -2.72 16.96
CA LEU A 537 29.89 -3.64 15.88
C LEU A 537 28.62 -4.23 15.30
N SER A 538 28.65 -4.62 14.03
CA SER A 538 27.54 -5.27 13.35
C SER A 538 27.51 -6.76 13.70
N GLY A 539 26.34 -7.27 14.06
CA GLY A 539 26.05 -8.68 14.27
C GLY A 539 25.34 -9.29 13.05
N GLU A 540 24.99 -10.57 13.19
CA GLU A 540 24.18 -11.27 12.18
C GLU A 540 22.73 -10.79 12.20
N ALA A 541 22.04 -10.90 11.04
CA ALA A 541 20.68 -10.44 10.89
C ALA A 541 19.73 -11.08 11.94
N LYS A 542 18.95 -10.24 12.61
CA LYS A 542 18.09 -10.63 13.74
C LYS A 542 16.61 -10.41 13.40
N PHE A 543 15.76 -11.40 13.70
CA PHE A 543 14.30 -11.24 13.69
C PHE A 543 13.89 -10.12 14.67
N LEU A 544 13.05 -9.20 14.20
CA LEU A 544 12.48 -8.13 15.02
C LEU A 544 11.04 -8.43 15.40
N ALA A 545 10.20 -8.64 14.40
CA ALA A 545 8.77 -8.83 14.62
C ALA A 545 8.05 -9.31 13.34
N SER A 546 6.86 -9.86 13.53
CA SER A 546 5.91 -10.07 12.43
C SER A 546 5.10 -8.79 12.15
N VAL A 547 4.81 -8.53 10.87
CA VAL A 547 3.90 -7.44 10.44
C VAL A 547 2.42 -7.83 10.55
N GLU A 548 2.14 -9.13 10.72
CA GLU A 548 0.79 -9.66 10.76
C GLU A 548 0.08 -9.31 12.09
N PRO A 549 -1.20 -8.86 12.04
CA PRO A 549 -1.96 -8.64 13.25
C PRO A 549 -2.27 -9.97 13.96
N LYS A 550 -2.30 -9.96 15.28
CA LYS A 550 -2.78 -11.10 16.08
C LYS A 550 -4.25 -11.38 15.83
N TRP A 551 -5.06 -10.32 15.66
CA TRP A 551 -6.44 -10.35 15.22
C TRP A 551 -6.91 -8.96 14.76
N THR A 552 -7.96 -8.93 13.95
CA THR A 552 -8.63 -7.70 13.51
C THR A 552 -10.12 -7.80 13.79
N GLY A 553 -10.79 -6.68 13.97
CA GLY A 553 -12.24 -6.69 14.22
C GLY A 553 -12.88 -5.34 13.98
N SER A 554 -14.20 -5.34 14.00
CA SER A 554 -14.99 -4.13 13.94
C SER A 554 -16.26 -4.25 14.79
N ILE A 555 -16.70 -3.12 15.32
CA ILE A 555 -17.98 -2.99 16.03
C ILE A 555 -18.75 -1.88 15.33
N ARG A 556 -19.89 -2.22 14.77
CA ARG A 556 -20.81 -1.25 14.19
C ARG A 556 -22.09 -1.22 15.00
N THR A 557 -22.52 -0.02 15.37
CA THR A 557 -23.83 0.22 15.99
C THR A 557 -24.67 1.10 15.08
N SER A 558 -25.98 0.82 15.00
CA SER A 558 -26.94 1.61 14.25
C SER A 558 -28.22 1.73 15.05
N LEU A 559 -28.63 2.97 15.31
CA LEU A 559 -29.86 3.29 16.03
C LEU A 559 -30.79 4.08 15.10
N ARG A 560 -31.91 3.49 14.74
CA ARG A 560 -32.96 4.14 13.98
C ARG A 560 -34.09 4.58 14.91
N TRP A 561 -34.49 5.83 14.78
CA TRP A 561 -35.69 6.39 15.38
C TRP A 561 -36.56 7.02 14.32
N LYS A 562 -37.69 6.38 14.03
CA LYS A 562 -38.57 6.77 12.89
C LYS A 562 -37.75 6.92 11.61
N ASP A 563 -37.64 8.12 11.10
CA ASP A 563 -36.93 8.48 9.87
C ASP A 563 -35.46 8.90 10.11
N LEU A 564 -35.03 9.00 11.37
CA LEU A 564 -33.68 9.35 11.76
C LEU A 564 -32.86 8.09 12.04
N THR A 565 -31.66 8.01 11.48
CA THR A 565 -30.72 6.91 11.71
C THR A 565 -29.36 7.46 12.11
N PHE A 566 -28.87 7.04 13.27
CA PHE A 566 -27.50 7.26 13.70
C PHE A 566 -26.72 5.97 13.55
N SER A 567 -25.50 6.02 13.02
CA SER A 567 -24.58 4.88 13.07
C SER A 567 -23.15 5.30 13.37
N ALA A 568 -22.43 4.40 14.05
CA ALA A 568 -21.01 4.55 14.34
C ALA A 568 -20.29 3.21 14.14
N MET A 569 -19.01 3.27 13.75
CA MET A 569 -18.19 2.10 13.53
C MET A 569 -16.81 2.28 14.15
N LEU A 570 -16.42 1.32 14.98
CA LEU A 570 -15.06 1.15 15.48
C LEU A 570 -14.34 0.10 14.60
N ASP A 571 -13.12 0.40 14.23
CA ASP A 571 -12.20 -0.50 13.55
C ASP A 571 -11.05 -0.82 14.52
N ILE A 572 -10.72 -2.11 14.67
CA ILE A 572 -9.81 -2.60 15.68
C ILE A 572 -8.76 -3.47 15.01
N ARG A 573 -7.51 -3.17 15.25
CA ARG A 573 -6.37 -4.01 14.91
C ARG A 573 -5.56 -4.24 16.18
N MET A 574 -5.23 -5.49 16.48
CA MET A 574 -4.40 -5.85 17.63
C MET A 574 -3.17 -6.62 17.17
N GLY A 575 -2.01 -6.14 17.58
CA GLY A 575 -0.72 -6.73 17.23
C GLY A 575 -0.29 -6.41 15.78
N GLY A 576 0.81 -7.05 15.40
CA GLY A 576 1.63 -6.68 14.25
C GLY A 576 2.54 -5.52 14.59
N HIS A 577 3.57 -5.33 13.80
CA HIS A 577 4.53 -4.25 14.01
C HIS A 577 4.79 -3.51 12.71
N VAL A 578 5.21 -2.26 12.85
CA VAL A 578 5.66 -1.41 11.75
C VAL A 578 6.99 -0.77 12.13
N TRP A 579 7.94 -0.82 11.23
CA TRP A 579 9.17 -0.04 11.38
C TRP A 579 8.95 1.35 10.78
N SER A 580 9.19 2.41 11.57
CA SER A 580 8.91 3.78 11.17
C SER A 580 10.12 4.43 10.50
N GLU A 581 10.13 4.48 9.18
CA GLU A 581 11.11 5.25 8.43
C GLU A 581 11.06 6.75 8.77
N THR A 582 9.87 7.29 9.03
CA THR A 582 9.70 8.69 9.46
C THR A 582 10.44 8.97 10.78
N ALA A 583 10.30 8.09 11.79
CA ALA A 583 11.00 8.24 13.06
C ALA A 583 12.52 8.09 12.89
N PHE A 584 12.96 7.15 12.05
CA PHE A 584 14.36 6.97 11.71
C PHE A 584 14.94 8.21 11.05
N GLN A 585 14.33 8.73 9.98
CA GLN A 585 14.81 9.92 9.28
C GLN A 585 14.79 11.16 10.17
N SER A 586 13.73 11.34 10.96
CA SER A 586 13.66 12.46 11.92
C SER A 586 14.80 12.41 12.95
N SER A 587 15.19 11.21 13.39
CA SER A 587 16.32 11.05 14.32
C SER A 587 17.66 11.27 13.64
N ARG A 588 17.83 10.69 12.45
CA ARG A 588 19.02 10.84 11.60
C ARG A 588 19.28 12.32 11.26
N ASN A 589 18.23 13.05 10.91
CA ASN A 589 18.32 14.47 10.54
C ASN A 589 18.23 15.41 11.74
N ALA A 590 18.41 14.86 12.93
CA ALA A 590 18.47 15.66 14.15
C ALA A 590 17.15 16.39 14.52
N GLN A 591 16.01 15.92 14.04
CA GLN A 591 14.69 16.54 14.24
C GLN A 591 13.86 15.85 15.33
N SER A 592 14.21 14.64 15.71
CA SER A 592 13.56 13.93 16.80
C SER A 592 14.08 14.41 18.16
N ILE A 593 13.18 14.46 19.16
CA ILE A 593 13.56 14.68 20.56
C ILE A 593 14.55 13.62 21.06
N MET A 594 14.47 12.40 20.51
CA MET A 594 15.39 11.30 20.81
C MET A 594 16.83 11.66 20.47
N SER A 595 17.04 12.47 19.45
CA SER A 595 18.38 12.87 18.99
C SER A 595 18.98 14.07 19.70
N LEU A 596 18.36 14.59 20.78
CA LEU A 596 18.88 15.71 21.56
C LEU A 596 20.01 15.33 22.53
N GLY A 597 20.00 14.08 23.02
CA GLY A 597 21.01 13.59 23.97
C GLY A 597 22.43 13.67 23.42
N GLY A 598 23.37 14.13 24.22
CA GLY A 598 24.79 14.21 23.90
C GLY A 598 25.22 15.36 22.97
N ARG A 599 24.27 16.08 22.35
CA ARG A 599 24.59 17.11 21.35
C ARG A 599 25.28 18.34 21.91
N THR A 600 24.77 18.84 23.01
CA THR A 600 25.35 20.04 23.65
C THR A 600 26.76 19.76 24.10
N GLU A 601 26.97 18.62 24.75
CA GLU A 601 28.24 18.15 25.24
C GLU A 601 29.23 17.93 24.11
N HIS A 602 28.77 17.37 22.99
CA HIS A 602 29.61 17.14 21.82
C HIS A 602 29.99 18.42 21.12
N LEU A 603 29.08 19.40 20.98
CA LEU A 603 29.40 20.71 20.37
C LEU A 603 30.57 21.38 21.04
N PHE A 604 30.61 21.38 22.39
CA PHE A 604 31.74 21.90 23.14
C PHE A 604 33.01 21.08 22.93
N SER A 605 32.92 19.79 22.75
CA SER A 605 34.04 18.90 22.49
C SER A 605 34.69 19.13 21.12
N ASP A 606 33.89 19.29 20.07
CA ASP A 606 34.43 19.56 18.72
C ASP A 606 35.08 20.94 18.56
N LEU A 607 34.56 21.91 19.26
CA LEU A 607 35.19 23.25 19.30
C LEU A 607 36.60 23.24 19.88
N ILE A 608 36.95 22.24 20.69
CA ILE A 608 38.29 22.07 21.28
C ILE A 608 39.24 21.33 20.34
N LEU A 609 38.72 20.35 19.61
CA LEU A 609 39.53 19.42 18.82
C LEU A 609 39.95 19.98 17.46
N ASN A 610 39.24 20.98 16.93
CA ASN A 610 39.55 21.59 15.65
C ASN A 610 40.38 22.85 15.82
N GLU A 611 41.64 22.70 16.16
CA GLU A 611 42.61 23.82 16.24
C GLU A 611 42.87 24.52 14.90
N GLY A 612 42.39 24.01 13.78
CA GLY A 612 42.64 24.48 12.43
C GLY A 612 41.61 25.44 11.84
N ASP A 613 40.37 25.40 12.32
CA ASP A 613 39.27 26.21 11.71
C ASP A 613 38.73 27.26 12.71
N GLN A 614 39.45 28.32 12.85
CA GLN A 614 39.16 29.38 13.83
C GLN A 614 38.16 30.45 13.37
N THR A 615 37.66 30.38 12.15
CA THR A 615 37.05 31.56 11.54
C THR A 615 35.54 31.65 11.64
N GLY A 616 34.82 30.59 12.01
CA GLY A 616 33.37 30.58 11.90
C GLY A 616 32.57 30.49 13.21
N TYR A 617 33.05 29.75 14.20
CA TYR A 617 32.21 29.36 15.36
C TYR A 617 32.53 30.09 16.67
N LEU A 618 33.71 30.61 16.83
CA LEU A 618 34.16 31.24 18.10
C LEU A 618 33.53 32.59 18.40
N GLY A 619 32.96 33.26 17.42
CA GLY A 619 32.24 34.54 17.61
C GLY A 619 30.85 34.41 18.22
N ILE A 620 30.37 33.20 18.38
CA ILE A 620 28.96 32.86 18.69
C ILE A 620 28.80 32.41 20.16
N LEU A 621 29.87 32.01 20.82
CA LEU A 621 29.83 31.55 22.21
C LEU A 621 29.80 32.70 23.20
N ASP A 622 28.98 32.58 24.24
CA ASP A 622 28.95 33.51 25.39
C ASP A 622 30.38 33.75 25.86
N PRO A 623 30.85 35.02 25.93
CA PRO A 623 32.22 35.36 26.30
C PRO A 623 32.73 34.74 27.60
N LYS A 624 31.84 34.34 28.50
CA LYS A 624 32.21 33.64 29.74
C LYS A 624 32.76 32.23 29.53
N TYR A 625 32.56 31.65 28.36
CA TYR A 625 33.06 30.32 27.99
C TYR A 625 34.30 30.38 27.07
N VAL A 626 34.71 31.57 26.65
CA VAL A 626 35.91 31.80 25.84
C VAL A 626 36.94 32.55 26.69
N PRO A 627 37.93 31.85 27.26
CA PRO A 627 38.94 32.54 28.10
C PRO A 627 39.86 33.44 27.25
N ASN A 628 39.77 34.71 27.46
CA ASN A 628 40.82 35.74 27.21
C ASN A 628 41.71 35.54 25.98
N GLY A 629 41.14 35.43 24.78
CA GLY A 629 41.86 35.52 23.51
C GLY A 629 42.89 34.43 23.24
N LYS A 630 42.88 33.35 23.99
CA LYS A 630 43.61 32.12 23.69
C LYS A 630 42.63 31.00 23.50
N ASN A 631 42.78 30.20 22.44
CA ASN A 631 41.90 29.15 21.95
C ASN A 631 41.75 27.93 22.90
N ASN A 632 41.80 28.13 24.18
CA ASN A 632 41.60 27.09 25.17
C ASN A 632 40.20 27.21 25.75
N ILE A 633 39.24 26.54 25.11
CA ILE A 633 37.96 26.30 25.74
C ILE A 633 38.17 25.28 26.83
N TYR A 634 38.01 25.69 28.08
CA TYR A 634 38.10 24.80 29.22
C TYR A 634 36.92 23.85 29.21
N MET A 635 37.17 22.57 28.95
CA MET A 635 36.19 21.51 29.19
C MET A 635 36.29 21.07 30.63
N ASP A 636 35.16 21.07 31.27
CA ASP A 636 34.98 20.26 32.48
C ASP A 636 35.14 18.78 32.07
N ALA A 637 36.21 18.14 32.51
CA ALA A 637 36.51 16.74 32.21
C ALA A 637 35.43 15.77 32.71
N SER A 638 34.50 16.27 33.55
CA SER A 638 33.34 15.50 34.04
C SER A 638 32.16 15.49 33.08
N ARG A 639 32.15 16.30 32.00
CA ARG A 639 31.04 16.31 31.04
C ARG A 639 31.19 15.26 29.98
N PRO A 640 30.09 14.52 29.65
CA PRO A 640 30.12 13.54 28.58
C PRO A 640 30.46 14.18 27.23
N LYS A 641 31.42 13.60 26.51
CA LYS A 641 31.91 14.10 25.21
C LYS A 641 31.12 13.62 24.01
N GLY A 642 29.87 13.24 24.20
CA GLY A 642 29.01 12.72 23.13
C GLY A 642 28.01 11.70 23.63
N MET A 643 27.75 10.67 22.80
CA MET A 643 26.86 9.56 23.11
C MET A 643 27.68 8.38 23.65
N ASN A 644 27.15 7.67 24.63
CA ASN A 644 27.66 6.39 25.10
C ASN A 644 26.52 5.36 25.10
N ILE A 645 26.80 4.12 24.74
CA ILE A 645 25.83 3.03 24.79
C ILE A 645 25.90 2.43 26.19
N PRO A 646 24.84 2.56 27.03
CA PRO A 646 24.87 2.07 28.40
C PRO A 646 25.14 0.57 28.46
N GLY A 647 26.08 0.15 29.31
CA GLY A 647 26.43 -1.25 29.50
C GLY A 647 27.23 -1.89 28.36
N ALA A 648 27.67 -1.13 27.36
CA ALA A 648 28.52 -1.66 26.29
C ALA A 648 29.91 -2.00 26.79
N VAL A 649 30.50 -3.06 26.21
CA VAL A 649 31.85 -3.50 26.49
C VAL A 649 32.68 -3.57 25.21
N TYR A 650 33.99 -3.37 25.32
CA TYR A 650 34.87 -3.49 24.18
C TYR A 650 34.92 -4.94 23.65
N ASP A 651 34.84 -5.10 22.33
CA ASP A 651 34.99 -6.38 21.66
C ASP A 651 36.39 -6.96 21.85
N SER A 652 36.52 -8.27 21.72
CA SER A 652 37.79 -8.99 21.81
C SER A 652 38.85 -8.54 20.80
N SER A 653 38.43 -7.88 19.73
CA SER A 653 39.33 -7.28 18.72
C SER A 653 40.01 -5.99 19.17
N VAL A 654 39.63 -5.42 20.34
CA VAL A 654 40.24 -4.17 20.86
C VAL A 654 41.35 -4.50 21.83
N PRO A 655 42.64 -4.32 21.43
CA PRO A 655 43.78 -4.75 22.26
C PRO A 655 43.81 -4.02 23.62
N GLY A 656 43.96 -4.78 24.68
CA GLY A 656 44.12 -4.27 26.06
C GLY A 656 42.82 -3.77 26.72
N LEU A 657 41.69 -3.77 26.00
CA LEU A 657 40.39 -3.30 26.51
C LEU A 657 39.31 -4.37 26.42
N ALA A 658 39.56 -5.50 25.79
CA ALA A 658 38.61 -6.58 25.58
C ALA A 658 37.81 -6.94 26.86
N GLY A 659 36.48 -6.91 26.77
CA GLY A 659 35.55 -7.18 27.87
C GLY A 659 35.43 -6.09 28.92
N GLN A 660 36.20 -5.00 28.83
CA GLN A 660 36.09 -3.88 29.78
C GLN A 660 34.90 -2.98 29.39
N PRO A 661 34.25 -2.32 30.36
CA PRO A 661 33.20 -1.33 30.08
C PRO A 661 33.68 -0.25 29.13
N CYS A 662 32.87 0.09 28.13
CA CYS A 662 33.19 1.12 27.15
C CYS A 662 33.26 2.50 27.80
N GLN A 663 34.38 3.18 27.63
CA GLN A 663 34.63 4.55 28.10
C GLN A 663 34.66 5.57 26.92
N ALA A 664 34.66 5.08 25.69
CA ALA A 664 34.67 5.94 24.50
C ALA A 664 33.30 6.58 24.25
N TRP A 665 33.35 7.76 23.68
CA TRP A 665 32.18 8.54 23.32
C TRP A 665 32.02 8.64 21.81
N ILE A 666 30.78 8.44 21.32
CA ILE A 666 30.44 8.50 19.91
C ILE A 666 29.94 9.91 19.60
N LYS A 667 30.40 10.51 18.51
CA LYS A 667 29.80 11.76 18.03
C LYS A 667 28.29 11.58 17.80
N PRO A 668 27.42 12.46 18.31
CA PRO A 668 25.97 12.33 18.10
C PRO A 668 25.56 12.21 16.64
N ILE A 669 26.23 12.96 15.75
CA ILE A 669 25.96 12.86 14.31
C ILE A 669 26.28 11.45 13.77
N ASP A 670 27.41 10.86 14.16
CA ASP A 670 27.79 9.52 13.72
C ASP A 670 26.83 8.46 14.27
N TYR A 671 26.44 8.58 15.54
CA TYR A 671 25.46 7.67 16.16
C TYR A 671 24.13 7.71 15.43
N TRP A 672 23.51 8.90 15.27
CA TRP A 672 22.20 9.03 14.68
C TRP A 672 22.18 8.75 13.18
N THR A 673 23.24 9.12 12.45
CA THR A 673 23.32 8.90 11.00
C THR A 673 23.61 7.43 10.64
N ASN A 674 24.50 6.78 11.39
CA ASN A 674 25.04 5.48 11.01
C ASN A 674 24.67 4.33 11.95
N ASP A 675 24.67 4.56 13.28
CA ASP A 675 24.61 3.49 14.26
C ASP A 675 23.20 3.26 14.81
N SER A 676 22.36 4.29 14.90
CA SER A 676 20.98 4.18 15.41
C SER A 676 20.11 3.27 14.55
N GLY A 677 20.32 3.25 13.23
CA GLY A 677 19.60 2.38 12.29
C GLY A 677 19.92 0.90 12.48
N LYS A 678 21.09 0.56 13.02
CA LYS A 678 21.50 -0.81 13.37
C LYS A 678 20.84 -1.32 14.66
N ASN A 679 20.22 -0.43 15.44
CA ASN A 679 19.28 -0.80 16.49
C ASN A 679 17.86 -0.81 15.90
N GLY A 680 17.52 -1.88 15.18
CA GLY A 680 16.24 -1.98 14.47
C GLY A 680 15.02 -1.89 15.40
N GLU A 681 15.17 -2.21 16.69
CA GLU A 681 14.11 -2.12 17.68
C GLU A 681 13.72 -0.67 18.02
N LEU A 682 14.65 0.28 17.89
CA LEU A 682 14.45 1.68 18.24
C LEU A 682 13.31 2.37 17.47
N TYR A 683 13.06 1.92 16.25
CA TYR A 683 12.04 2.49 15.36
C TYR A 683 10.90 1.52 15.07
N LEU A 684 10.82 0.45 15.86
CA LEU A 684 9.77 -0.56 15.79
C LEU A 684 8.59 -0.15 16.66
N TYR A 685 7.42 -0.05 16.06
CA TYR A 685 6.18 0.33 16.76
C TYR A 685 5.16 -0.79 16.69
N ASP A 686 4.40 -0.97 17.76
CA ASP A 686 3.19 -1.81 17.75
C ASP A 686 2.15 -1.16 16.83
N ALA A 687 1.60 -1.94 15.91
CA ALA A 687 0.62 -1.49 14.94
C ALA A 687 -0.83 -1.64 15.43
N SER A 688 -1.03 -1.89 16.73
CA SER A 688 -2.37 -1.99 17.35
C SER A 688 -3.05 -0.63 17.38
N TYR A 689 -4.35 -0.63 17.11
CA TYR A 689 -5.19 0.55 17.24
C TYR A 689 -6.66 0.20 17.46
N VAL A 690 -7.37 1.13 18.08
CA VAL A 690 -8.83 1.24 18.08
C VAL A 690 -9.20 2.58 17.47
N LYS A 691 -9.88 2.57 16.33
CA LYS A 691 -10.17 3.76 15.53
C LYS A 691 -11.67 3.92 15.35
N LEU A 692 -12.19 5.09 15.72
CA LEU A 692 -13.53 5.49 15.31
C LEU A 692 -13.48 5.84 13.80
N LYS A 693 -13.99 4.92 12.99
CA LYS A 693 -13.84 4.97 11.52
C LYS A 693 -14.97 5.74 10.85
N GLU A 694 -16.16 5.66 11.41
CA GLU A 694 -17.35 6.26 10.82
C GLU A 694 -18.29 6.74 11.94
N ILE A 695 -18.84 7.93 11.77
CA ILE A 695 -20.06 8.40 12.42
C ILE A 695 -20.95 8.93 11.30
N SER A 696 -22.21 8.49 11.26
CA SER A 696 -23.16 8.99 10.29
C SER A 696 -24.51 9.30 10.94
N LEU A 697 -25.15 10.33 10.44
CA LEU A 697 -26.51 10.73 10.78
C LEU A 697 -27.30 10.85 9.48
N GLY A 698 -28.30 10.03 9.31
CA GLY A 698 -29.18 10.01 8.15
C GLY A 698 -30.60 10.36 8.50
N TYR A 699 -31.27 11.12 7.65
CA TYR A 699 -32.69 11.42 7.79
C TYR A 699 -33.44 11.11 6.50
N ASN A 700 -34.47 10.28 6.58
CA ASN A 700 -35.36 9.99 5.45
C ASN A 700 -36.47 11.04 5.42
N ILE A 701 -36.47 11.86 4.38
CA ILE A 701 -37.51 12.87 4.20
C ILE A 701 -38.84 12.15 3.91
N PRO A 702 -39.90 12.37 4.73
CA PRO A 702 -41.18 11.74 4.51
C PRO A 702 -41.79 12.04 3.15
N LYS A 703 -42.36 11.03 2.48
CA LYS A 703 -42.98 11.21 1.13
C LYS A 703 -43.99 12.31 1.05
N ASN A 704 -44.74 12.59 2.12
CA ASN A 704 -45.71 13.67 2.16
C ASN A 704 -45.09 15.06 2.05
N TRP A 705 -43.81 15.23 2.50
CA TRP A 705 -43.09 16.48 2.34
C TRP A 705 -42.58 16.63 0.89
N LEU A 706 -42.07 15.53 0.32
CA LEU A 706 -41.60 15.51 -1.07
C LEU A 706 -42.73 15.85 -2.06
N ARG A 707 -43.94 15.31 -1.85
CA ARG A 707 -45.11 15.64 -2.64
C ARG A 707 -45.49 17.11 -2.60
N LYS A 708 -45.28 17.82 -1.47
CA LYS A 708 -45.54 19.25 -1.33
C LYS A 708 -44.62 20.15 -2.14
N ILE A 709 -43.45 19.68 -2.49
CA ILE A 709 -42.40 20.37 -3.26
C ILE A 709 -42.26 19.83 -4.70
N GLY A 710 -43.22 18.99 -5.14
CA GLY A 710 -43.29 18.49 -6.50
C GLY A 710 -42.41 17.29 -6.82
N PHE A 711 -41.91 16.57 -5.79
CA PHE A 711 -41.14 15.32 -5.91
C PHE A 711 -41.98 14.09 -5.56
#